data_b86fa396ac362515482806d8c47842ae
#
_entry.id   b86fa396ac362515482806d8c47842ae
#
_cell.length_a   1.000
_cell.length_b   1.000
_cell.length_c   1.000
_cell.angle_alpha   90.00
_cell.angle_beta   90.00
_cell.angle_gamma   90.00
#
_symmetry.space_group_name_H-M   'P 1'
#
loop_
_entity.id
_entity.type
_entity.pdbx_description
1 polymer ?
#
loop_
_entity_poly.entity_id
_entity_poly.type
_entity_poly.pdbx_seq_one_letter_code
_entity_poly.pdbx_strand_id
1 'polypeptide(L)'
;MNPFLLTNNYTIMKRLLLFSLTVLMAALAAHADVTINATNFPDATFRSYLLSQYPSGTITTAQLNARDTLNLSYKGISNMTGVQYFTQLKRLDLYSNNLTSIDVSANTKLIYLNLGYNKLTSINVNSNTVLQELYLQNNQLTTVSACNLSKLRTLWVRGNTTLTGFYCWRDALTNVDVTGCTALQYLKIYNNYNLTGIYGLEDCTNLTWLDVEDTSFSDLSAVTGMTRLETLLAGNTKITSLNTSHSGSLKNLQVAGDTQLTNLICYSEDLTTLKVTGCTALSTLKCYFNDNLETITGLASCKALAYVDCEDCAIAELPGVNDMTNLGTLWCRNNQLTGTLEVSDKPQLKYLRVSGNTGLQELRCPRNALISLDVTGCTALNLLHCEENSNLSSIQGLTDCTALAWFGCDYCAFTSLDVTFSPRLHSLYCYNNQLTSLNVTGLTSLLTLNCKNNPDLGSITGLSDCSAVTYFECSDCGLDSLDVGHMNNLGDLWCSNNLFTTLSVINKPQLTALVANDNPFLEQLECYSCALTRLDVSNCPVLDYIDCEENQLTELDVTTCPALVYFLCSYNQLTELDISRNSELLYLWCRDNQLTSVDLSTCPDAFLSLDCRSNQVSGTIDVSRFANLIHLLCNNNQISQVVLGNHDKLIYLWVAANQLTSLDASGCTALQILRAQTNQLTSLPLGNCPDLNELPIFYNQINATKMGEIVDALPMRSADNRGILYAIIDYNPEDDTVEGNVITAAQVSQANAKNWDVYHWSWAEGEGWEPYVGSSFQRGDVNGDGSVNISDVTALIDLLLGGGTISNPAADANQDGNVNISDVTVLIDYLLAGNWPSKVMRTSTGVNAVGGPHFVDSENIVLEKPQRKRH
;
A
#
# COMPACT_ATOMS: atom_id res chain seq x y z
N MET A 1 22.62 43.45 28.70
CA MET A 1 21.80 44.49 29.38
C MET A 1 21.91 45.77 28.55
N ASN A 2 20.80 46.20 28.01
CA ASN A 2 20.72 47.20 26.92
C ASN A 2 20.56 48.61 27.57
N PRO A 3 21.42 49.59 27.29
CA PRO A 3 21.36 50.92 27.94
C PRO A 3 20.10 51.75 27.61
N PHE A 4 19.29 51.33 26.65
CA PHE A 4 18.05 52.01 26.22
C PHE A 4 16.85 51.91 27.20
N LEU A 5 16.93 51.03 28.23
CA LEU A 5 15.86 50.84 29.22
C LEU A 5 15.95 51.75 30.42
N LEU A 6 17.11 52.37 30.68
CA LEU A 6 17.30 53.24 31.84
C LEU A 6 16.94 54.72 31.62
N THR A 7 17.01 55.19 30.34
CA THR A 7 16.63 56.60 30.02
C THR A 7 15.13 56.78 29.85
N ASN A 8 14.36 55.75 29.50
CA ASN A 8 12.90 55.85 29.36
C ASN A 8 12.19 55.86 30.76
N ASN A 9 12.75 55.11 31.71
CA ASN A 9 12.17 55.10 33.09
C ASN A 9 12.35 56.43 33.85
N TYR A 10 13.44 57.15 33.58
CA TYR A 10 13.65 58.46 34.23
C TYR A 10 12.71 59.55 33.69
N THR A 11 12.45 59.50 32.42
CA THR A 11 11.49 60.45 31.77
C THR A 11 10.04 60.13 32.16
N ILE A 12 9.69 58.85 32.29
CA ILE A 12 8.37 58.40 32.76
C ILE A 12 8.18 58.73 34.24
N MET A 13 9.19 58.49 35.10
CA MET A 13 9.12 58.87 36.53
C MET A 13 9.01 60.39 36.72
N LYS A 14 9.72 61.19 35.92
CA LYS A 14 9.62 62.68 36.00
C LYS A 14 8.26 63.20 35.53
N ARG A 15 7.65 62.55 34.52
CA ARG A 15 6.28 62.85 34.10
C ARG A 15 5.24 62.39 35.12
N LEU A 16 5.43 61.22 35.76
CA LEU A 16 4.58 60.76 36.85
C LEU A 16 4.69 61.62 38.10
N LEU A 17 5.92 62.13 38.44
CA LEU A 17 6.10 63.03 39.59
C LEU A 17 5.51 64.41 39.32
N LEU A 18 5.64 64.97 38.08
CA LEU A 18 4.93 66.25 37.72
C LEU A 18 3.43 66.03 37.75
N PHE A 19 2.93 64.87 37.23
CA PHE A 19 1.50 64.57 37.21
C PHE A 19 0.93 64.41 38.66
N SER A 20 1.69 63.73 39.54
CA SER A 20 1.30 63.62 40.96
C SER A 20 1.35 64.93 41.69
N LEU A 21 2.29 65.86 41.38
CA LEU A 21 2.36 67.18 41.99
C LEU A 21 1.22 68.12 41.49
N THR A 22 0.86 68.06 40.25
CA THR A 22 -0.29 68.81 39.69
C THR A 22 -1.63 68.32 40.22
N VAL A 23 -1.79 67.00 40.42
CA VAL A 23 -2.99 66.39 41.01
C VAL A 23 -3.05 66.75 42.52
N LEU A 24 -1.92 66.76 43.25
CA LEU A 24 -1.88 67.14 44.61
C LEU A 24 -2.16 68.64 44.80
N MET A 25 -1.66 69.50 43.90
CA MET A 25 -1.95 70.99 43.94
C MET A 25 -3.40 71.26 43.55
N ALA A 26 -3.98 70.50 42.63
CA ALA A 26 -5.40 70.60 42.32
C ALA A 26 -6.32 70.09 43.41
N ALA A 27 -5.92 69.07 44.17
CA ALA A 27 -6.66 68.60 45.35
C ALA A 27 -6.60 69.51 46.52
N LEU A 28 -5.49 70.28 46.76
CA LEU A 28 -5.40 71.31 47.78
C LEU A 28 -6.21 72.57 47.40
N ALA A 29 -6.38 72.91 46.13
CA ALA A 29 -7.19 74.00 45.64
C ALA A 29 -8.71 73.73 45.74
N ALA A 30 -9.14 72.51 45.87
CA ALA A 30 -10.56 72.10 45.94
C ALA A 30 -11.25 72.37 47.24
N HIS A 31 -10.55 72.95 48.22
CA HIS A 31 -11.04 73.19 49.56
C HIS A 31 -11.11 74.71 49.88
N ALA A 32 -10.90 75.58 48.92
CA ALA A 32 -10.97 76.99 49.08
C ALA A 32 -12.02 77.64 48.14
N ASP A 33 -12.68 78.65 48.62
CA ASP A 33 -13.56 79.48 47.83
C ASP A 33 -12.77 80.15 46.70
N VAL A 34 -13.32 80.15 45.48
CA VAL A 34 -12.61 80.59 44.25
C VAL A 34 -13.15 81.98 43.82
N THR A 35 -12.25 82.94 43.79
CA THR A 35 -12.57 84.29 43.34
C THR A 35 -12.69 84.29 41.80
N ILE A 36 -13.77 84.84 41.26
CA ILE A 36 -14.05 85.05 39.81
C ILE A 36 -13.23 86.25 39.32
N ASN A 37 -12.02 86.03 38.89
CA ASN A 37 -11.10 87.07 38.39
C ASN A 37 -10.42 86.59 37.06
N ALA A 38 -9.60 87.45 36.46
CA ALA A 38 -8.89 87.09 35.22
C ALA A 38 -7.80 86.03 35.36
N THR A 39 -7.27 85.86 36.61
CA THR A 39 -6.29 84.82 36.91
C THR A 39 -6.94 83.44 36.95
N ASN A 40 -8.05 83.33 37.67
CA ASN A 40 -8.70 82.04 37.88
C ASN A 40 -9.58 81.61 36.65
N PHE A 41 -10.13 82.64 35.97
CA PHE A 41 -11.00 82.49 34.78
C PHE A 41 -10.59 83.51 33.72
N PRO A 42 -9.57 83.27 32.92
CA PRO A 42 -9.02 84.26 31.99
C PRO A 42 -9.99 84.69 30.85
N ASP A 43 -10.89 83.80 30.49
CA ASP A 43 -11.90 84.13 29.44
C ASP A 43 -12.94 85.07 29.95
N ALA A 44 -13.11 86.18 29.29
CA ALA A 44 -14.07 87.29 29.70
C ALA A 44 -15.53 86.87 29.65
N THR A 45 -15.88 86.00 28.65
CA THR A 45 -17.26 85.54 28.50
C THR A 45 -17.59 84.53 29.57
N PHE A 46 -16.64 83.59 29.87
CA PHE A 46 -16.81 82.60 30.93
C PHE A 46 -16.90 83.29 32.31
N ARG A 47 -16.06 84.25 32.57
CA ARG A 47 -16.18 85.09 33.79
C ARG A 47 -17.53 85.77 33.87
N SER A 48 -18.00 86.47 32.81
CA SER A 48 -19.30 87.16 32.78
C SER A 48 -20.43 86.16 33.10
N TYR A 49 -20.39 84.98 32.50
CA TYR A 49 -21.35 83.94 32.83
C TYR A 49 -21.30 83.54 34.32
N LEU A 50 -20.14 83.34 34.85
CA LEU A 50 -19.98 82.98 36.27
C LEU A 50 -20.43 84.12 37.22
N LEU A 51 -20.11 85.31 36.86
CA LEU A 51 -20.62 86.52 37.65
C LEU A 51 -22.13 86.60 37.57
N SER A 52 -22.78 86.30 36.52
CA SER A 52 -24.26 86.25 36.42
C SER A 52 -24.87 85.15 37.31
N GLN A 53 -24.15 84.07 37.54
CA GLN A 53 -24.57 82.94 38.41
C GLN A 53 -24.15 83.11 39.87
N TYR A 54 -23.04 83.85 40.12
CA TYR A 54 -22.43 84.08 41.43
C TYR A 54 -22.14 85.57 41.55
N PRO A 55 -23.14 86.38 41.80
CA PRO A 55 -23.00 87.92 41.86
C PRO A 55 -22.02 88.37 42.99
N SER A 56 -21.72 87.55 43.97
CA SER A 56 -20.76 87.88 45.02
C SER A 56 -19.29 87.95 44.53
N GLY A 57 -19.03 87.57 43.31
CA GLY A 57 -17.69 87.54 42.77
C GLY A 57 -16.82 86.41 43.28
N THR A 58 -17.37 85.46 44.07
CA THR A 58 -16.70 84.29 44.64
C THR A 58 -17.63 83.12 44.57
N ILE A 59 -17.06 81.94 44.18
CA ILE A 59 -17.78 80.65 44.18
C ILE A 59 -17.32 79.96 45.49
N THR A 60 -18.24 79.68 46.39
CA THR A 60 -17.93 78.96 47.62
C THR A 60 -17.68 77.44 47.31
N THR A 61 -16.90 76.77 48.18
CA THR A 61 -16.67 75.36 48.12
C THR A 61 -17.97 74.57 48.09
N ALA A 62 -18.99 74.93 48.83
CA ALA A 62 -20.31 74.31 48.78
C ALA A 62 -21.00 74.46 47.44
N GLN A 63 -20.87 75.64 46.83
CA GLN A 63 -21.43 75.88 45.47
C GLN A 63 -20.69 75.15 44.41
N LEU A 64 -19.36 75.02 44.46
CA LEU A 64 -18.56 74.21 43.56
C LEU A 64 -19.00 72.75 43.66
N ASN A 65 -19.13 72.21 44.88
CA ASN A 65 -19.54 70.83 45.16
C ASN A 65 -21.00 70.55 44.74
N ALA A 66 -21.84 71.56 44.79
CA ALA A 66 -23.25 71.46 44.36
C ALA A 66 -23.43 71.54 42.80
N ARG A 67 -22.39 71.98 42.07
CA ARG A 67 -22.51 72.25 40.62
C ARG A 67 -22.09 70.97 39.88
N ASP A 68 -23.08 70.21 39.36
CA ASP A 68 -22.88 69.01 38.61
C ASP A 68 -23.09 69.21 37.10
N THR A 69 -23.59 70.35 36.65
CA THR A 69 -23.87 70.66 35.27
C THR A 69 -23.41 72.07 34.90
N LEU A 70 -22.69 72.23 33.79
CA LEU A 70 -22.40 73.52 33.12
C LEU A 70 -22.81 73.44 31.65
N ASN A 71 -23.80 74.24 31.25
CA ASN A 71 -24.14 74.48 29.85
C ASN A 71 -23.62 75.85 29.46
N LEU A 72 -22.62 75.90 28.63
CA LEU A 72 -21.94 77.08 28.10
C LEU A 72 -21.91 77.06 26.58
N SER A 73 -22.89 76.42 25.98
CA SER A 73 -23.01 76.34 24.52
C SER A 73 -23.33 77.76 23.92
N TYR A 74 -22.80 77.97 22.67
CA TYR A 74 -23.02 79.24 21.92
C TYR A 74 -22.62 80.50 22.66
N LYS A 75 -21.52 80.39 23.51
CA LYS A 75 -21.12 81.60 24.29
C LYS A 75 -19.94 82.35 23.67
N GLY A 76 -19.24 81.79 22.69
CA GLY A 76 -18.06 82.40 22.11
C GLY A 76 -16.80 82.24 23.00
N ILE A 77 -16.77 81.32 23.95
CA ILE A 77 -15.71 81.16 24.94
C ILE A 77 -14.49 80.60 24.17
N SER A 78 -13.29 81.11 24.48
CA SER A 78 -12.04 80.78 23.89
C SER A 78 -11.07 80.09 24.83
N ASN A 79 -11.30 80.15 26.17
CA ASN A 79 -10.43 79.55 27.20
C ASN A 79 -11.26 79.11 28.41
N MET A 80 -11.21 77.80 28.69
CA MET A 80 -11.93 77.19 29.81
C MET A 80 -11.07 77.03 31.10
N THR A 81 -9.92 77.70 31.23
CA THR A 81 -9.20 77.75 32.47
C THR A 81 -10.11 78.22 33.61
N GLY A 82 -10.11 77.41 34.71
CA GLY A 82 -11.06 77.56 35.81
C GLY A 82 -12.12 76.45 35.86
N VAL A 83 -12.30 75.68 34.79
CA VAL A 83 -13.21 74.52 34.81
C VAL A 83 -12.73 73.45 35.80
N GLN A 84 -11.42 73.36 36.07
CA GLN A 84 -10.81 72.44 37.03
C GLN A 84 -11.32 72.59 38.44
N TYR A 85 -11.88 73.77 38.80
CA TYR A 85 -12.44 73.99 40.16
C TYR A 85 -13.76 73.21 40.33
N PHE A 86 -14.48 72.95 39.30
CA PHE A 86 -15.77 72.24 39.29
C PHE A 86 -15.61 70.73 39.29
N THR A 87 -14.97 70.16 40.32
CA THR A 87 -14.65 68.74 40.39
C THR A 87 -15.84 67.78 40.47
N GLN A 88 -17.06 68.30 40.72
CA GLN A 88 -18.29 67.56 40.83
C GLN A 88 -19.09 67.52 39.52
N LEU A 89 -18.59 68.18 38.45
CA LEU A 89 -19.27 68.19 37.17
C LEU A 89 -19.48 66.76 36.64
N LYS A 90 -20.75 66.48 36.31
CA LYS A 90 -21.21 65.31 35.60
C LYS A 90 -21.49 65.62 34.12
N ARG A 91 -21.95 66.88 33.85
CA ARG A 91 -22.28 67.34 32.52
C ARG A 91 -21.63 68.68 32.18
N LEU A 92 -20.86 68.69 31.09
CA LEU A 92 -20.21 69.89 30.57
C LEU A 92 -20.57 70.01 29.07
N ASP A 93 -21.31 71.08 28.74
CA ASP A 93 -21.68 71.39 27.38
C ASP A 93 -21.03 72.73 26.94
N LEU A 94 -20.13 72.65 26.00
CA LEU A 94 -19.32 73.68 25.39
C LEU A 94 -19.51 73.77 23.87
N TYR A 95 -20.63 73.20 23.35
CA TYR A 95 -20.92 73.20 21.96
C TYR A 95 -20.89 74.58 21.35
N SER A 96 -20.31 74.71 20.17
CA SER A 96 -20.22 75.90 19.38
C SER A 96 -19.62 77.13 20.14
N ASN A 97 -18.32 76.95 20.48
CA ASN A 97 -17.48 77.96 21.08
C ASN A 97 -16.19 78.17 20.24
N ASN A 98 -15.21 78.86 20.79
CA ASN A 98 -13.91 79.12 20.10
C ASN A 98 -12.73 78.47 20.77
N LEU A 99 -12.94 77.35 21.44
CA LEU A 99 -11.90 76.71 22.21
C LEU A 99 -10.85 76.10 21.26
N THR A 100 -9.57 76.35 21.49
CA THR A 100 -8.41 75.72 20.82
C THR A 100 -7.80 74.61 21.69
N SER A 101 -8.06 74.61 23.00
CA SER A 101 -7.66 73.55 23.96
C SER A 101 -8.58 73.59 25.16
N ILE A 102 -8.63 72.47 25.91
CA ILE A 102 -9.32 72.40 27.19
C ILE A 102 -8.61 71.29 28.01
N ASP A 103 -8.50 71.53 29.32
CA ASP A 103 -8.09 70.53 30.29
C ASP A 103 -9.28 70.18 31.22
N VAL A 104 -9.72 68.96 31.13
CA VAL A 104 -10.82 68.39 31.93
C VAL A 104 -10.31 67.31 32.92
N SER A 105 -9.01 67.23 33.12
CA SER A 105 -8.37 66.15 33.93
C SER A 105 -8.82 66.17 35.40
N ALA A 106 -9.17 67.35 35.96
CA ALA A 106 -9.70 67.51 37.31
C ALA A 106 -11.20 67.17 37.44
N ASN A 107 -11.95 67.13 36.31
CA ASN A 107 -13.39 66.89 36.28
C ASN A 107 -13.68 65.38 36.13
N THR A 108 -13.15 64.59 37.07
CA THR A 108 -13.16 63.11 36.99
C THR A 108 -14.56 62.48 37.06
N LYS A 109 -15.58 63.25 37.44
CA LYS A 109 -16.98 62.80 37.49
C LYS A 109 -17.81 63.11 36.25
N LEU A 110 -17.17 63.63 35.22
CA LEU A 110 -17.86 63.85 33.94
C LEU A 110 -18.43 62.55 33.35
N ILE A 111 -19.76 62.63 33.06
CA ILE A 111 -20.53 61.58 32.37
C ILE A 111 -20.79 62.01 30.93
N TYR A 112 -21.00 63.31 30.68
CA TYR A 112 -21.28 63.93 29.42
C TYR A 112 -20.31 65.08 29.18
N LEU A 113 -19.67 65.08 28.00
CA LEU A 113 -18.80 66.19 27.56
C LEU A 113 -19.09 66.49 26.08
N ASN A 114 -19.58 67.70 25.81
CA ASN A 114 -19.82 68.16 24.46
C ASN A 114 -18.88 69.34 24.14
N LEU A 115 -17.99 69.11 23.17
CA LEU A 115 -16.97 70.02 22.69
C LEU A 115 -17.15 70.26 21.16
N GLY A 116 -18.31 69.88 20.59
CA GLY A 116 -18.57 70.03 19.16
C GLY A 116 -18.56 71.50 18.71
N TYR A 117 -18.17 71.71 17.46
CA TYR A 117 -18.09 73.04 16.83
C TYR A 117 -17.13 73.96 17.62
N ASN A 118 -15.93 73.56 17.85
CA ASN A 118 -14.83 74.33 18.40
C ASN A 118 -13.62 74.33 17.43
N LYS A 119 -12.43 74.67 17.94
CA LYS A 119 -11.19 74.76 17.17
C LYS A 119 -10.11 73.90 17.86
N LEU A 120 -10.54 72.83 18.51
CA LEU A 120 -9.65 71.95 19.22
C LEU A 120 -8.72 71.18 18.27
N THR A 121 -7.44 71.15 18.53
CA THR A 121 -6.45 70.35 17.80
C THR A 121 -6.09 69.03 18.51
N SER A 122 -6.39 68.97 19.81
CA SER A 122 -6.25 67.76 20.63
C SER A 122 -7.20 67.77 21.82
N ILE A 123 -7.46 66.62 22.40
CA ILE A 123 -8.17 66.40 23.66
C ILE A 123 -7.58 65.26 24.45
N ASN A 124 -7.54 65.44 25.81
CA ASN A 124 -7.19 64.30 26.68
C ASN A 124 -8.33 64.13 27.69
N VAL A 125 -8.94 62.93 27.66
CA VAL A 125 -10.05 62.55 28.55
C VAL A 125 -9.70 61.33 29.43
N ASN A 126 -8.43 60.92 29.51
CA ASN A 126 -8.00 59.73 30.21
C ASN A 126 -8.35 59.73 31.70
N SER A 127 -8.47 60.91 32.32
CA SER A 127 -8.87 61.05 33.75
C SER A 127 -10.39 60.94 33.96
N ASN A 128 -11.18 60.97 32.91
CA ASN A 128 -12.65 61.01 32.95
C ASN A 128 -13.23 59.58 32.85
N THR A 129 -12.84 58.68 33.71
CA THR A 129 -13.08 57.22 33.63
C THR A 129 -14.56 56.82 33.76
N VAL A 130 -15.46 57.74 34.13
CA VAL A 130 -16.91 57.53 34.19
C VAL A 130 -17.68 58.17 33.04
N LEU A 131 -16.95 58.76 32.06
CA LEU A 131 -17.53 59.40 30.89
C LEU A 131 -18.34 58.36 30.08
N GLN A 132 -19.57 58.77 29.64
CA GLN A 132 -20.49 57.96 28.86
C GLN A 132 -20.70 58.52 27.45
N GLU A 133 -20.70 59.84 27.30
CA GLU A 133 -20.94 60.53 26.05
C GLU A 133 -19.87 61.59 25.83
N LEU A 134 -19.22 61.58 24.67
CA LEU A 134 -18.19 62.49 24.21
C LEU A 134 -18.49 62.97 22.80
N TYR A 135 -18.72 64.25 22.64
CA TYR A 135 -19.02 64.91 21.39
C TYR A 135 -17.89 65.83 20.98
N LEU A 136 -17.18 65.54 19.90
CA LEU A 136 -15.99 66.21 19.39
C LEU A 136 -16.13 66.66 17.92
N GLN A 137 -17.34 66.60 17.39
CA GLN A 137 -17.64 66.89 15.96
C GLN A 137 -17.27 68.31 15.58
N ASN A 138 -16.84 68.49 14.34
CA ASN A 138 -16.48 69.76 13.73
C ASN A 138 -15.43 70.53 14.58
N ASN A 139 -14.30 69.93 14.79
CA ASN A 139 -13.08 70.50 15.35
C ASN A 139 -11.93 70.42 14.36
N GLN A 140 -10.71 70.60 14.79
CA GLN A 140 -9.48 70.49 14.01
C GLN A 140 -8.55 69.44 14.62
N LEU A 141 -9.15 68.38 15.15
CA LEU A 141 -8.38 67.29 15.81
C LEU A 141 -7.53 66.56 14.79
N THR A 142 -6.30 66.27 15.16
CA THR A 142 -5.38 65.45 14.37
C THR A 142 -5.33 64.01 14.91
N THR A 143 -5.52 63.80 16.18
CA THR A 143 -5.66 62.52 16.81
C THR A 143 -6.69 62.56 17.93
N VAL A 144 -7.42 61.46 18.13
CA VAL A 144 -8.30 61.26 19.27
C VAL A 144 -7.89 59.97 19.96
N SER A 145 -7.61 60.01 21.27
CA SER A 145 -7.38 58.84 22.07
C SER A 145 -8.31 58.89 23.31
N ALA A 146 -9.25 57.94 23.34
CA ALA A 146 -10.26 57.82 24.40
C ALA A 146 -10.38 56.35 24.80
N CYS A 147 -9.23 55.74 25.24
CA CYS A 147 -9.13 54.32 25.46
C CYS A 147 -9.30 53.93 26.93
N ASN A 148 -9.81 52.76 27.22
CA ASN A 148 -10.07 52.22 28.54
C ASN A 148 -11.11 53.03 29.35
N LEU A 149 -12.03 53.72 28.68
CA LEU A 149 -13.14 54.41 29.32
C LEU A 149 -14.36 53.46 29.38
N SER A 150 -14.35 52.53 30.32
CA SER A 150 -15.28 51.38 30.39
C SER A 150 -16.79 51.76 30.49
N LYS A 151 -17.12 53.08 30.57
CA LYS A 151 -18.47 53.59 30.58
C LYS A 151 -18.82 54.36 29.32
N LEU A 152 -17.85 54.68 28.46
CA LEU A 152 -18.03 55.44 27.23
C LEU A 152 -18.87 54.67 26.23
N ARG A 153 -20.04 55.20 25.83
CA ARG A 153 -21.02 54.59 24.88
C ARG A 153 -21.13 55.33 23.58
N THR A 154 -20.97 56.65 23.61
CA THR A 154 -21.15 57.52 22.44
C THR A 154 -19.88 58.36 22.25
N LEU A 155 -19.32 58.28 21.03
CA LEU A 155 -18.16 59.08 20.64
C LEU A 155 -18.35 59.56 19.20
N TRP A 156 -18.56 60.90 19.05
CA TRP A 156 -18.73 61.51 17.71
C TRP A 156 -17.53 62.40 17.42
N VAL A 157 -16.86 62.09 16.33
CA VAL A 157 -15.69 62.83 15.81
C VAL A 157 -15.93 63.39 14.42
N ARG A 158 -17.14 63.25 13.86
CA ARG A 158 -17.50 63.67 12.49
C ARG A 158 -17.06 65.10 12.18
N GLY A 159 -16.74 65.33 10.90
CA GLY A 159 -16.32 66.62 10.42
C GLY A 159 -14.94 67.10 10.89
N ASN A 160 -14.14 66.24 11.53
CA ASN A 160 -12.73 66.55 11.79
C ASN A 160 -11.90 66.15 10.56
N THR A 161 -11.87 67.01 9.57
CA THR A 161 -11.23 66.72 8.27
C THR A 161 -9.70 66.60 8.35
N THR A 162 -9.11 66.95 9.47
CA THR A 162 -7.65 66.79 9.77
C THR A 162 -7.32 65.58 10.58
N LEU A 163 -8.33 64.76 10.98
CA LEU A 163 -8.14 63.61 11.86
C LEU A 163 -7.44 62.48 11.10
N THR A 164 -6.23 62.12 11.52
CA THR A 164 -5.47 61.06 10.92
C THR A 164 -5.44 59.81 11.82
N GLY A 165 -5.64 59.92 13.12
CA GLY A 165 -5.66 58.81 14.06
C GLY A 165 -6.82 58.84 15.03
N PHE A 166 -7.57 57.73 15.14
CA PHE A 166 -8.67 57.59 16.08
C PHE A 166 -8.52 56.30 16.87
N TYR A 167 -8.35 56.42 18.15
CA TYR A 167 -7.97 55.32 19.07
C TYR A 167 -8.95 55.30 20.26
N CYS A 168 -9.80 54.28 20.37
CA CYS A 168 -10.77 54.13 21.47
C CYS A 168 -11.12 52.65 21.67
N TRP A 169 -10.21 51.96 22.31
CA TRP A 169 -10.35 50.56 22.64
C TRP A 169 -10.67 50.27 24.09
N ARG A 170 -11.31 49.14 24.40
CA ARG A 170 -11.75 48.75 25.75
C ARG A 170 -12.70 49.72 26.40
N ASP A 171 -13.61 50.22 25.56
CA ASP A 171 -14.68 51.12 25.98
C ASP A 171 -16.04 50.39 25.96
N ALA A 172 -17.13 51.07 26.21
CA ALA A 172 -18.47 50.49 26.11
C ALA A 172 -19.24 51.08 24.92
N LEU A 173 -18.53 51.45 23.88
CA LEU A 173 -19.12 52.16 22.72
C LEU A 173 -20.27 51.37 22.09
N THR A 174 -21.34 52.10 21.81
CA THR A 174 -22.50 51.67 21.03
C THR A 174 -22.70 52.54 19.80
N ASN A 175 -22.15 53.76 19.78
CA ASN A 175 -22.25 54.70 18.70
C ASN A 175 -20.92 55.41 18.46
N VAL A 176 -20.45 55.35 17.23
CA VAL A 176 -19.26 56.06 16.72
C VAL A 176 -19.65 56.73 15.41
N ASP A 177 -19.29 58.02 15.26
CA ASP A 177 -19.56 58.77 14.03
C ASP A 177 -18.26 59.42 13.54
N VAL A 178 -17.74 58.95 12.42
CA VAL A 178 -16.56 59.46 11.70
C VAL A 178 -16.89 60.14 10.39
N THR A 179 -18.15 60.42 10.15
CA THR A 179 -18.61 61.05 8.89
C THR A 179 -17.77 62.29 8.56
N GLY A 180 -17.25 62.37 7.35
CA GLY A 180 -16.40 63.43 6.87
C GLY A 180 -14.96 63.45 7.43
N CYS A 181 -14.51 62.46 8.14
CA CYS A 181 -13.11 62.33 8.59
C CYS A 181 -12.21 61.80 7.47
N THR A 182 -12.17 62.51 6.35
CA THR A 182 -11.54 62.03 5.10
C THR A 182 -10.02 61.87 5.17
N ALA A 183 -9.34 62.48 6.15
CA ALA A 183 -7.88 62.30 6.36
C ALA A 183 -7.53 61.08 7.24
N LEU A 184 -8.53 60.34 7.73
CA LEU A 184 -8.31 59.27 8.70
C LEU A 184 -7.47 58.13 8.09
N GLN A 185 -6.35 57.81 8.76
CA GLN A 185 -5.41 56.77 8.36
C GLN A 185 -5.45 55.59 9.32
N TYR A 186 -5.61 55.85 10.61
CA TYR A 186 -5.61 54.86 11.70
C TYR A 186 -6.91 54.92 12.48
N LEU A 187 -7.68 53.82 12.45
CA LEU A 187 -8.91 53.66 13.21
C LEU A 187 -8.77 52.39 14.06
N LYS A 188 -8.66 52.53 15.39
CA LYS A 188 -8.54 51.43 16.32
C LYS A 188 -9.59 51.53 17.43
N ILE A 189 -10.60 50.65 17.33
CA ILE A 189 -11.78 50.67 18.20
C ILE A 189 -12.11 49.29 18.78
N TYR A 190 -11.11 48.42 18.85
CA TYR A 190 -11.25 47.02 19.29
C TYR A 190 -11.71 46.92 20.75
N ASN A 191 -12.21 45.73 21.17
CA ASN A 191 -12.75 45.44 22.49
C ASN A 191 -13.92 46.39 22.87
N ASN A 192 -14.77 46.73 21.92
CA ASN A 192 -16.03 47.43 22.13
C ASN A 192 -17.22 46.51 21.78
N TYR A 193 -17.47 45.55 22.66
CA TYR A 193 -18.35 44.38 22.42
C TYR A 193 -19.81 44.73 22.03
N ASN A 194 -20.28 45.96 22.31
CA ASN A 194 -21.63 46.42 21.98
C ASN A 194 -21.70 47.32 20.74
N LEU A 195 -20.56 47.60 20.11
CA LEU A 195 -20.49 48.45 18.93
C LEU A 195 -20.86 47.62 17.70
N THR A 196 -21.97 48.04 17.03
CA THR A 196 -22.54 47.31 15.88
C THR A 196 -22.14 47.84 14.52
N GLY A 197 -21.53 49.05 14.49
CA GLY A 197 -21.09 49.72 13.27
C GLY A 197 -20.53 51.09 13.55
N ILE A 198 -20.02 51.78 12.53
CA ILE A 198 -19.44 53.13 12.53
C ILE A 198 -20.15 53.92 11.47
N TYR A 199 -20.74 55.05 11.86
CA TYR A 199 -21.36 56.00 10.89
C TYR A 199 -20.26 56.73 10.11
N GLY A 200 -20.38 56.77 8.77
CA GLY A 200 -19.46 57.50 7.90
C GLY A 200 -18.12 56.80 7.69
N LEU A 201 -18.01 55.48 7.94
CA LEU A 201 -16.79 54.72 7.68
C LEU A 201 -16.43 54.76 6.19
N GLU A 202 -17.42 54.82 5.32
CA GLU A 202 -17.30 54.95 3.85
C GLU A 202 -16.58 56.22 3.40
N ASP A 203 -16.61 57.29 4.21
CA ASP A 203 -15.91 58.54 3.93
C ASP A 203 -14.40 58.45 4.19
N CYS A 204 -13.97 57.45 4.94
CA CYS A 204 -12.60 57.30 5.43
C CYS A 204 -11.69 56.57 4.41
N THR A 205 -11.71 56.97 3.16
CA THR A 205 -11.01 56.32 2.04
C THR A 205 -9.47 56.37 2.13
N ASN A 206 -8.91 57.11 3.06
CA ASN A 206 -7.46 57.20 3.32
C ASN A 206 -7.00 56.25 4.43
N LEU A 207 -7.90 55.37 4.99
CA LEU A 207 -7.52 54.41 5.99
C LEU A 207 -6.43 53.47 5.45
N THR A 208 -5.40 53.31 6.26
CA THR A 208 -4.33 52.31 6.09
C THR A 208 -4.44 51.19 7.14
N TRP A 209 -5.08 51.49 8.30
CA TRP A 209 -5.24 50.54 9.41
C TRP A 209 -6.65 50.67 9.98
N LEU A 210 -7.41 49.57 9.94
CA LEU A 210 -8.70 49.44 10.58
C LEU A 210 -8.67 48.26 11.53
N ASP A 211 -8.97 48.52 12.82
CA ASP A 211 -9.00 47.49 13.87
C ASP A 211 -10.35 47.59 14.60
N VAL A 212 -11.19 46.59 14.34
CA VAL A 212 -12.55 46.46 14.88
C VAL A 212 -12.72 45.12 15.62
N GLU A 213 -11.62 44.50 16.00
CA GLU A 213 -11.67 43.21 16.72
C GLU A 213 -12.51 43.32 18.00
N ASP A 214 -13.15 42.22 18.40
CA ASP A 214 -13.98 42.16 19.61
C ASP A 214 -15.09 43.23 19.64
N THR A 215 -15.76 43.38 18.52
CA THR A 215 -16.97 44.23 18.41
C THR A 215 -18.19 43.38 18.02
N SER A 216 -19.35 44.02 17.87
CA SER A 216 -20.56 43.36 17.36
C SER A 216 -20.89 43.73 15.91
N PHE A 217 -19.90 44.08 15.11
CA PHE A 217 -20.13 44.42 13.73
C PHE A 217 -20.72 43.24 12.96
N SER A 218 -21.77 43.43 12.26
CA SER A 218 -22.41 42.46 11.37
C SER A 218 -22.19 42.75 9.89
N ASP A 219 -21.73 43.98 9.59
CA ASP A 219 -21.45 44.44 8.23
C ASP A 219 -20.17 45.28 8.21
N LEU A 220 -19.27 44.97 7.31
CA LEU A 220 -18.06 45.70 6.99
C LEU A 220 -17.97 45.99 5.49
N SER A 221 -19.10 46.08 4.80
CA SER A 221 -19.14 46.34 3.34
C SER A 221 -18.45 47.66 2.97
N ALA A 222 -18.40 48.63 3.88
CA ALA A 222 -17.71 49.91 3.70
C ALA A 222 -16.20 49.76 3.38
N VAL A 223 -15.56 48.63 3.74
CA VAL A 223 -14.12 48.41 3.44
C VAL A 223 -13.89 48.04 1.97
N THR A 224 -14.93 47.64 1.23
CA THR A 224 -14.82 47.31 -0.19
C THR A 224 -14.38 48.55 -0.99
N GLY A 225 -13.22 48.43 -1.67
CA GLY A 225 -12.69 49.56 -2.44
C GLY A 225 -11.83 50.53 -1.65
N MET A 226 -11.53 50.31 -0.38
CA MET A 226 -10.55 51.08 0.39
C MET A 226 -9.12 50.78 -0.08
N THR A 227 -8.74 51.34 -1.22
CA THR A 227 -7.50 51.03 -1.95
C THR A 227 -6.19 51.34 -1.21
N ARG A 228 -6.26 52.00 -0.05
CA ARG A 228 -5.08 52.30 0.80
C ARG A 228 -5.02 51.44 2.06
N LEU A 229 -6.02 50.62 2.32
CA LEU A 229 -6.09 49.81 3.51
C LEU A 229 -5.00 48.71 3.46
N GLU A 230 -4.01 48.75 4.39
CA GLU A 230 -2.93 47.78 4.48
C GLU A 230 -3.21 46.74 5.57
N THR A 231 -3.96 47.11 6.61
CA THR A 231 -4.27 46.20 7.73
C THR A 231 -5.74 46.28 8.09
N LEU A 232 -6.43 45.13 8.09
CA LEU A 232 -7.77 44.96 8.61
C LEU A 232 -7.77 43.85 9.68
N LEU A 233 -8.07 44.24 10.92
CA LEU A 233 -8.27 43.36 12.04
C LEU A 233 -9.76 43.37 12.41
N ALA A 234 -10.47 42.29 12.13
CA ALA A 234 -11.90 42.16 12.30
C ALA A 234 -12.32 40.87 13.01
N GLY A 235 -11.40 40.29 13.81
CA GLY A 235 -11.66 39.04 14.54
C GLY A 235 -12.69 39.21 15.66
N ASN A 236 -13.39 38.12 16.00
CA ASN A 236 -14.45 38.09 17.03
C ASN A 236 -15.58 39.14 16.80
N THR A 237 -15.98 39.31 15.55
CA THR A 237 -17.14 40.14 15.18
C THR A 237 -18.38 39.26 14.95
N LYS A 238 -19.41 39.84 14.35
CA LYS A 238 -20.61 39.09 13.92
C LYS A 238 -20.84 39.17 12.41
N ILE A 239 -19.79 39.46 11.65
CA ILE A 239 -19.90 39.50 10.20
C ILE A 239 -20.20 38.08 9.67
N THR A 240 -21.06 38.04 8.68
CA THR A 240 -21.41 36.78 7.97
C THR A 240 -20.75 36.69 6.60
N SER A 241 -20.33 37.83 6.06
CA SER A 241 -19.62 37.93 4.80
C SER A 241 -18.66 39.11 4.84
N LEU A 242 -17.49 38.95 4.25
CA LEU A 242 -16.50 39.99 4.06
C LEU A 242 -15.95 39.93 2.65
N ASN A 243 -15.96 41.08 1.96
CA ASN A 243 -15.34 41.22 0.66
C ASN A 243 -14.37 42.40 0.70
N THR A 244 -13.08 42.14 0.57
CA THR A 244 -12.01 43.15 0.48
C THR A 244 -11.38 43.19 -0.90
N SER A 245 -11.89 42.39 -1.86
CA SER A 245 -11.29 42.28 -3.18
C SER A 245 -11.15 43.66 -3.87
N HIS A 246 -10.06 43.85 -4.57
CA HIS A 246 -9.66 45.12 -5.23
C HIS A 246 -9.24 46.25 -4.28
N SER A 247 -8.98 45.96 -3.00
CA SER A 247 -8.33 46.92 -2.11
C SER A 247 -6.88 47.22 -2.55
N GLY A 248 -6.19 46.23 -3.12
CA GLY A 248 -4.92 46.40 -3.82
C GLY A 248 -3.71 46.74 -2.97
N SER A 249 -3.91 47.06 -1.69
CA SER A 249 -2.84 47.39 -0.73
C SER A 249 -2.94 46.56 0.56
N LEU A 250 -3.97 45.71 0.69
CA LEU A 250 -4.21 44.97 1.93
C LEU A 250 -3.15 43.85 2.09
N LYS A 251 -2.32 43.98 3.17
CA LYS A 251 -1.24 43.05 3.50
C LYS A 251 -1.57 42.12 4.65
N ASN A 252 -2.39 42.61 5.60
CA ASN A 252 -2.73 41.86 6.80
C ASN A 252 -4.25 41.85 6.99
N LEU A 253 -4.84 40.66 6.85
CA LEU A 253 -6.26 40.43 7.09
C LEU A 253 -6.44 39.37 8.20
N GLN A 254 -7.14 39.78 9.27
CA GLN A 254 -7.45 38.88 10.40
C GLN A 254 -8.95 38.91 10.66
N VAL A 255 -9.59 37.75 10.60
CA VAL A 255 -11.01 37.51 10.91
C VAL A 255 -11.17 36.40 11.96
N ALA A 256 -10.13 36.19 12.75
CA ALA A 256 -10.10 35.10 13.72
C ALA A 256 -11.23 35.21 14.76
N GLY A 257 -11.92 34.09 15.01
CA GLY A 257 -13.00 34.00 15.98
C GLY A 257 -14.38 34.41 15.42
N ASP A 258 -14.48 34.76 14.14
CA ASP A 258 -15.76 35.07 13.50
C ASP A 258 -16.55 33.79 13.19
N THR A 259 -17.22 33.27 14.20
CA THR A 259 -17.93 31.99 14.12
C THR A 259 -19.17 32.01 13.22
N GLN A 260 -19.60 33.16 12.80
CA GLN A 260 -20.76 33.37 11.88
C GLN A 260 -20.30 33.67 10.45
N LEU A 261 -19.04 33.94 10.21
CA LEU A 261 -18.51 34.25 8.87
C LEU A 261 -18.63 33.01 7.97
N THR A 262 -19.43 33.13 6.92
CA THR A 262 -19.66 32.07 5.93
C THR A 262 -18.90 32.29 4.62
N ASN A 263 -18.64 33.56 4.29
CA ASN A 263 -18.04 33.94 3.01
C ASN A 263 -16.95 34.98 3.21
N LEU A 264 -15.71 34.63 2.80
CA LEU A 264 -14.56 35.53 2.80
C LEU A 264 -13.98 35.64 1.39
N ILE A 265 -13.96 36.85 0.86
CA ILE A 265 -13.45 37.19 -0.46
C ILE A 265 -12.36 38.26 -0.29
N CYS A 266 -11.10 37.89 -0.60
CA CYS A 266 -9.95 38.78 -0.42
C CYS A 266 -8.90 38.52 -1.52
N TYR A 267 -9.33 38.38 -2.75
CA TYR A 267 -8.44 38.13 -3.90
C TYR A 267 -7.92 39.45 -4.52
N SER A 268 -6.82 39.31 -5.27
CA SER A 268 -6.15 40.45 -5.95
C SER A 268 -5.74 41.56 -4.98
N GLU A 269 -5.24 41.15 -3.82
CA GLU A 269 -4.69 42.00 -2.77
C GLU A 269 -3.16 41.90 -2.77
N ASP A 270 -2.53 42.47 -1.78
CA ASP A 270 -1.08 42.31 -1.53
C ASP A 270 -0.85 41.53 -0.19
N LEU A 271 -1.73 40.56 0.09
CA LEU A 271 -1.75 39.88 1.36
C LEU A 271 -0.43 39.14 1.63
N THR A 272 0.16 39.39 2.77
CA THR A 272 1.23 38.59 3.37
C THR A 272 0.73 37.77 4.55
N THR A 273 -0.38 38.18 5.15
CA THR A 273 -0.99 37.54 6.33
C THR A 273 -2.51 37.43 6.16
N LEU A 274 -3.01 36.21 6.21
CA LEU A 274 -4.43 35.91 6.31
C LEU A 274 -4.67 35.01 7.53
N LYS A 275 -5.51 35.48 8.49
CA LYS A 275 -5.82 34.74 9.70
C LYS A 275 -7.31 34.47 9.83
N VAL A 276 -7.68 33.18 9.80
CA VAL A 276 -9.06 32.68 9.84
C VAL A 276 -9.32 31.74 11.02
N THR A 277 -8.43 31.75 12.03
CA THR A 277 -8.54 30.85 13.19
C THR A 277 -9.91 30.97 13.87
N GLY A 278 -10.63 29.85 14.00
CA GLY A 278 -11.93 29.83 14.69
C GLY A 278 -13.13 30.28 13.84
N CYS A 279 -12.96 30.54 12.54
CA CYS A 279 -14.06 30.81 11.60
C CYS A 279 -14.78 29.50 11.24
N THR A 280 -15.46 28.90 12.21
CA THR A 280 -16.02 27.55 12.09
C THR A 280 -17.19 27.42 11.12
N ALA A 281 -17.88 28.51 10.77
CA ALA A 281 -18.96 28.55 9.79
C ALA A 281 -18.48 28.89 8.36
N LEU A 282 -17.17 29.17 8.18
CA LEU A 282 -16.65 29.60 6.88
C LEU A 282 -16.82 28.49 5.85
N SER A 283 -17.65 28.74 4.85
CA SER A 283 -17.96 27.80 3.77
C SER A 283 -17.30 28.16 2.44
N THR A 284 -16.98 29.43 2.26
CA THR A 284 -16.34 29.94 1.03
C THR A 284 -15.16 30.83 1.39
N LEU A 285 -13.99 30.47 0.85
CA LEU A 285 -12.76 31.27 0.93
C LEU A 285 -12.22 31.50 -0.47
N LYS A 286 -12.05 32.78 -0.85
CA LYS A 286 -11.42 33.21 -2.10
C LYS A 286 -10.32 34.19 -1.79
N CYS A 287 -9.06 33.73 -1.90
CA CYS A 287 -7.88 34.56 -1.62
C CYS A 287 -6.82 34.46 -2.72
N TYR A 288 -7.21 34.15 -3.95
CA TYR A 288 -6.32 33.99 -5.09
C TYR A 288 -5.66 35.31 -5.52
N PHE A 289 -4.56 35.25 -6.28
CA PHE A 289 -3.75 36.40 -6.70
C PHE A 289 -3.25 37.24 -5.51
N ASN A 290 -2.70 36.60 -4.52
CA ASN A 290 -1.95 37.18 -3.40
C ASN A 290 -0.54 36.63 -3.39
N ASP A 291 0.31 37.11 -4.30
CA ASP A 291 1.63 36.54 -4.63
C ASP A 291 2.60 36.42 -3.44
N ASN A 292 2.33 37.12 -2.33
CA ASN A 292 3.13 37.13 -1.11
C ASN A 292 2.48 36.37 0.05
N LEU A 293 1.33 35.70 -0.16
CA LEU A 293 0.62 34.96 0.87
C LEU A 293 1.23 33.55 1.01
N GLU A 294 2.08 33.36 2.01
CA GLU A 294 2.77 32.09 2.25
C GLU A 294 1.94 31.09 3.07
N THR A 295 1.05 31.59 3.93
CA THR A 295 0.25 30.75 4.83
C THR A 295 -1.14 31.34 5.11
N ILE A 296 -2.14 30.46 5.29
CA ILE A 296 -3.48 30.82 5.79
C ILE A 296 -3.56 30.36 7.25
N THR A 297 -3.29 31.27 8.17
CA THR A 297 -3.22 30.92 9.59
C THR A 297 -4.58 30.51 10.14
N GLY A 298 -4.66 29.31 10.69
CA GLY A 298 -5.86 28.79 11.33
C GLY A 298 -6.85 28.13 10.36
N LEU A 299 -6.43 27.85 9.11
CA LEU A 299 -7.25 27.17 8.10
C LEU A 299 -7.84 25.85 8.63
N ALA A 300 -7.08 25.08 9.38
CA ALA A 300 -7.51 23.81 9.98
C ALA A 300 -8.76 23.93 10.90
N SER A 301 -9.09 25.13 11.39
CA SER A 301 -10.31 25.36 12.18
C SER A 301 -11.58 25.55 11.33
N CYS A 302 -11.44 25.79 10.01
CA CYS A 302 -12.53 26.13 9.10
C CYS A 302 -13.14 24.87 8.44
N LYS A 303 -13.59 23.90 9.25
CA LYS A 303 -14.07 22.59 8.77
C LYS A 303 -15.33 22.63 7.91
N ALA A 304 -16.08 23.75 7.91
CA ALA A 304 -17.28 23.94 7.10
C ALA A 304 -16.97 24.35 5.64
N LEU A 305 -15.69 24.57 5.28
CA LEU A 305 -15.31 24.98 3.94
C LEU A 305 -15.78 23.98 2.89
N ALA A 306 -16.53 24.51 1.93
CA ALA A 306 -17.02 23.82 0.76
C ALA A 306 -16.33 24.29 -0.53
N TYR A 307 -15.85 25.51 -0.53
CA TYR A 307 -15.15 26.13 -1.67
C TYR A 307 -13.90 26.86 -1.18
N VAL A 308 -12.75 26.45 -1.67
CA VAL A 308 -11.45 27.10 -1.42
C VAL A 308 -10.78 27.41 -2.75
N ASP A 309 -10.45 28.69 -2.92
CA ASP A 309 -9.73 29.20 -4.07
C ASP A 309 -8.58 30.07 -3.56
N CYS A 310 -7.39 29.54 -3.63
CA CYS A 310 -6.14 30.16 -3.22
C CYS A 310 -5.07 30.05 -4.33
N GLU A 311 -5.52 30.06 -5.59
CA GLU A 311 -4.62 30.02 -6.74
C GLU A 311 -3.69 31.25 -6.78
N ASP A 312 -2.55 31.11 -7.44
CA ASP A 312 -1.61 32.20 -7.68
C ASP A 312 -1.23 32.95 -6.38
N CYS A 313 -0.75 32.17 -5.39
CA CYS A 313 -0.19 32.65 -4.12
C CYS A 313 1.21 32.06 -3.89
N ALA A 314 1.77 32.24 -2.69
CA ALA A 314 3.05 31.62 -2.29
C ALA A 314 2.89 30.52 -1.23
N ILE A 315 1.70 29.89 -1.15
CA ILE A 315 1.34 28.96 -0.08
C ILE A 315 2.17 27.68 -0.17
N ALA A 316 2.87 27.35 0.91
CA ALA A 316 3.72 26.16 1.01
C ALA A 316 2.98 24.92 1.55
N GLU A 317 1.89 25.11 2.31
CA GLU A 317 1.09 24.03 2.87
C GLU A 317 -0.37 24.45 3.12
N LEU A 318 -1.29 23.50 3.11
CA LEU A 318 -2.72 23.69 3.39
C LEU A 318 -3.15 22.81 4.58
N PRO A 319 -2.77 23.19 5.82
CA PRO A 319 -3.04 22.37 6.98
C PRO A 319 -4.53 22.24 7.27
N GLY A 320 -4.97 21.01 7.57
CA GLY A 320 -6.37 20.73 7.92
C GLY A 320 -7.33 20.65 6.73
N VAL A 321 -6.85 20.78 5.50
CA VAL A 321 -7.71 20.64 4.30
C VAL A 321 -8.35 19.25 4.26
N ASN A 322 -7.67 18.24 4.78
CA ASN A 322 -8.21 16.89 4.87
C ASN A 322 -9.35 16.74 5.89
N ASP A 323 -9.52 17.66 6.82
CA ASP A 323 -10.64 17.68 7.78
C ASP A 323 -11.92 18.35 7.24
N MET A 324 -11.88 18.99 6.07
CA MET A 324 -12.99 19.74 5.45
C MET A 324 -13.95 18.79 4.74
N THR A 325 -14.85 18.16 5.48
CA THR A 325 -15.75 17.11 4.96
C THR A 325 -16.75 17.58 3.90
N ASN A 326 -17.04 18.89 3.84
CA ASN A 326 -17.97 19.48 2.87
C ASN A 326 -17.27 20.03 1.61
N LEU A 327 -15.95 19.86 1.50
CA LEU A 327 -15.16 20.43 0.42
C LEU A 327 -15.62 19.87 -0.93
N GLY A 328 -16.08 20.78 -1.81
CA GLY A 328 -16.55 20.47 -3.15
C GLY A 328 -15.61 20.96 -4.25
N THR A 329 -14.84 22.01 -3.94
CA THR A 329 -13.87 22.62 -4.84
C THR A 329 -12.63 23.03 -4.07
N LEU A 330 -11.47 22.64 -4.57
CA LEU A 330 -10.16 23.12 -4.10
C LEU A 330 -9.32 23.54 -5.30
N TRP A 331 -9.09 24.84 -5.42
CA TRP A 331 -8.21 25.44 -6.41
C TRP A 331 -7.01 26.04 -5.69
N CYS A 332 -5.84 25.45 -5.91
CA CYS A 332 -4.58 25.87 -5.29
C CYS A 332 -3.40 25.82 -6.28
N ARG A 333 -3.69 26.04 -7.58
CA ARG A 333 -2.65 26.06 -8.62
C ARG A 333 -1.65 27.20 -8.37
N ASN A 334 -0.46 27.10 -8.97
CA ASN A 334 0.59 28.12 -8.93
C ASN A 334 0.89 28.59 -7.49
N ASN A 335 1.12 27.64 -6.60
CA ASN A 335 1.59 27.87 -5.25
C ASN A 335 2.98 27.25 -5.06
N GLN A 336 3.46 27.22 -3.83
CA GLN A 336 4.73 26.60 -3.45
C GLN A 336 4.53 25.32 -2.63
N LEU A 337 3.43 24.59 -2.88
CA LEU A 337 3.13 23.37 -2.14
C LEU A 337 4.27 22.36 -2.31
N THR A 338 4.70 21.80 -1.18
CA THR A 338 5.76 20.79 -1.09
C THR A 338 5.30 19.60 -0.28
N GLY A 339 6.04 18.47 -0.37
CA GLY A 339 5.70 17.28 0.39
C GLY A 339 4.38 16.66 -0.03
N THR A 340 3.48 16.41 0.92
CA THR A 340 2.21 15.71 0.71
C THR A 340 1.02 16.64 0.80
N LEU A 341 0.14 16.63 -0.21
CA LEU A 341 -1.22 17.17 -0.13
C LEU A 341 -2.21 16.01 -0.05
N GLU A 342 -2.96 15.94 1.04
CA GLU A 342 -3.99 14.94 1.25
C GLU A 342 -5.39 15.58 1.32
N VAL A 343 -6.30 15.09 0.46
CA VAL A 343 -7.70 15.54 0.34
C VAL A 343 -8.62 14.33 0.09
N SER A 344 -8.50 13.33 0.92
CA SER A 344 -9.17 12.04 0.79
C SER A 344 -10.58 12.04 1.40
N ASP A 345 -11.42 11.08 1.01
CA ASP A 345 -12.73 10.83 1.62
C ASP A 345 -13.70 12.03 1.59
N LYS A 346 -13.75 12.74 0.47
CA LYS A 346 -14.62 13.92 0.30
C LYS A 346 -15.67 13.70 -0.77
N PRO A 347 -16.86 13.19 -0.40
CA PRO A 347 -17.90 12.81 -1.36
C PRO A 347 -18.49 13.99 -2.16
N GLN A 348 -18.14 15.24 -1.79
CA GLN A 348 -18.57 16.44 -2.50
C GLN A 348 -17.47 17.02 -3.40
N LEU A 349 -16.19 16.58 -3.26
CA LEU A 349 -15.06 17.13 -4.00
C LEU A 349 -15.10 16.70 -5.46
N LYS A 350 -15.42 17.65 -6.33
CA LYS A 350 -15.54 17.44 -7.78
C LYS A 350 -14.42 18.06 -8.58
N TYR A 351 -13.84 19.13 -8.08
CA TYR A 351 -12.84 19.91 -8.79
C TYR A 351 -11.61 20.11 -7.92
N LEU A 352 -10.50 19.55 -8.36
CA LEU A 352 -9.19 19.69 -7.72
C LEU A 352 -8.19 20.22 -8.74
N ARG A 353 -7.58 21.37 -8.45
CA ARG A 353 -6.52 21.97 -9.26
C ARG A 353 -5.29 22.20 -8.39
N VAL A 354 -4.23 21.51 -8.69
CA VAL A 354 -2.92 21.62 -8.01
C VAL A 354 -1.81 22.03 -8.97
N SER A 355 -2.18 22.34 -10.22
CA SER A 355 -1.23 22.66 -11.29
C SER A 355 -0.23 23.75 -10.89
N GLY A 356 0.99 23.68 -11.42
CA GLY A 356 2.05 24.68 -11.15
C GLY A 356 2.73 24.56 -9.77
N ASN A 357 2.34 23.59 -8.94
CA ASN A 357 3.05 23.30 -7.68
C ASN A 357 4.26 22.40 -7.96
N THR A 358 5.33 22.98 -8.44
CA THR A 358 6.52 22.24 -8.91
C THR A 358 7.27 21.48 -7.81
N GLY A 359 7.04 21.80 -6.54
CA GLY A 359 7.62 21.15 -5.38
C GLY A 359 6.72 20.09 -4.73
N LEU A 360 5.47 19.90 -5.21
CA LEU A 360 4.53 18.91 -4.68
C LEU A 360 5.04 17.51 -5.02
N GLN A 361 5.27 16.69 -3.99
CA GLN A 361 5.83 15.34 -4.13
C GLN A 361 4.76 14.26 -4.10
N GLU A 362 3.75 14.42 -3.26
CA GLU A 362 2.67 13.46 -3.10
C GLU A 362 1.31 14.17 -3.18
N LEU A 363 0.43 13.62 -3.99
CA LEU A 363 -0.98 14.01 -4.03
C LEU A 363 -1.84 12.79 -3.68
N ARG A 364 -2.58 12.91 -2.60
CA ARG A 364 -3.52 11.88 -2.13
C ARG A 364 -4.93 12.44 -2.15
N CYS A 365 -5.72 11.99 -3.11
CA CYS A 365 -7.11 12.42 -3.29
C CYS A 365 -8.07 11.24 -3.59
N PRO A 366 -7.91 10.07 -2.94
CA PRO A 366 -8.80 8.94 -3.15
C PRO A 366 -10.19 9.19 -2.55
N ARG A 367 -11.17 8.37 -2.98
CA ARG A 367 -12.54 8.34 -2.45
C ARG A 367 -13.23 9.71 -2.45
N ASN A 368 -13.10 10.40 -3.58
CA ASN A 368 -13.78 11.66 -3.83
C ASN A 368 -14.83 11.51 -4.95
N ALA A 369 -15.44 12.62 -5.35
CA ALA A 369 -16.35 12.67 -6.50
C ALA A 369 -15.73 13.43 -7.69
N LEU A 370 -14.41 13.32 -7.86
CA LEU A 370 -13.70 14.10 -8.86
C LEU A 370 -14.22 13.82 -10.27
N ILE A 371 -14.50 14.91 -10.98
CA ILE A 371 -14.75 14.91 -12.42
C ILE A 371 -13.62 15.62 -13.19
N SER A 372 -12.77 16.34 -12.46
CA SER A 372 -11.62 17.06 -13.01
C SER A 372 -10.48 17.09 -11.98
N LEU A 373 -9.31 16.68 -12.40
CA LEU A 373 -8.05 16.80 -11.68
C LEU A 373 -7.02 17.44 -12.63
N ASP A 374 -6.38 18.52 -12.18
CA ASP A 374 -5.34 19.24 -12.93
C ASP A 374 -4.03 19.24 -12.14
N VAL A 375 -3.05 18.53 -12.66
CA VAL A 375 -1.68 18.38 -12.12
C VAL A 375 -0.62 18.99 -13.04
N THR A 376 -1.03 19.81 -14.02
CA THR A 376 -0.13 20.43 -15.00
C THR A 376 1.06 21.11 -14.29
N GLY A 377 2.28 20.82 -14.70
CA GLY A 377 3.50 21.40 -14.13
C GLY A 377 3.90 20.88 -12.74
N CYS A 378 3.25 19.86 -12.18
CA CYS A 378 3.66 19.22 -10.92
C CYS A 378 4.84 18.25 -11.16
N THR A 379 5.99 18.78 -11.56
CA THR A 379 7.13 18.01 -12.07
C THR A 379 7.86 17.19 -11.00
N ALA A 380 7.71 17.51 -9.71
CA ALA A 380 8.28 16.74 -8.60
C ALA A 380 7.34 15.64 -8.10
N LEU A 381 6.12 15.53 -8.64
CA LEU A 381 5.13 14.57 -8.17
C LEU A 381 5.61 13.15 -8.41
N ASN A 382 5.90 12.43 -7.33
CA ASN A 382 6.37 11.04 -7.36
C ASN A 382 5.31 10.04 -6.93
N LEU A 383 4.25 10.49 -6.26
CA LEU A 383 3.15 9.66 -5.81
C LEU A 383 1.81 10.36 -6.09
N LEU A 384 0.93 9.66 -6.82
CA LEU A 384 -0.42 10.10 -7.13
C LEU A 384 -1.44 9.03 -6.75
N HIS A 385 -2.23 9.30 -5.72
CA HIS A 385 -3.39 8.55 -5.29
C HIS A 385 -4.66 9.26 -5.71
N CYS A 386 -5.36 8.75 -6.71
CA CYS A 386 -6.66 9.30 -7.15
C CYS A 386 -7.72 8.21 -7.34
N GLU A 387 -7.52 7.06 -6.73
CA GLU A 387 -8.42 5.92 -6.77
C GLU A 387 -9.81 6.24 -6.20
N GLU A 388 -10.80 5.43 -6.57
CA GLU A 388 -12.19 5.57 -6.14
C GLU A 388 -12.80 6.95 -6.43
N ASN A 389 -12.48 7.50 -7.61
CA ASN A 389 -13.12 8.68 -8.17
C ASN A 389 -13.92 8.27 -9.43
N SER A 390 -15.09 7.70 -9.23
CA SER A 390 -15.88 6.99 -10.26
C SER A 390 -16.29 7.83 -11.49
N ASN A 391 -16.12 9.14 -11.46
CA ASN A 391 -16.40 10.03 -12.58
C ASN A 391 -15.12 10.63 -13.21
N LEU A 392 -13.94 10.32 -12.68
CA LEU A 392 -12.67 10.81 -13.19
C LEU A 392 -12.22 9.96 -14.37
N SER A 393 -12.31 10.53 -15.57
CA SER A 393 -11.98 9.86 -16.82
C SER A 393 -10.66 10.30 -17.44
N SER A 394 -10.07 11.38 -16.93
CA SER A 394 -8.77 11.90 -17.40
C SER A 394 -8.17 12.83 -16.34
N ILE A 395 -6.84 12.98 -16.39
CA ILE A 395 -6.07 13.90 -15.55
C ILE A 395 -5.37 14.89 -16.46
N GLN A 396 -5.64 16.18 -16.28
CA GLN A 396 -4.98 17.22 -17.05
C GLN A 396 -3.54 17.40 -16.58
N GLY A 397 -2.59 17.45 -17.52
CA GLY A 397 -1.17 17.66 -17.23
C GLY A 397 -0.47 16.43 -16.62
N LEU A 398 -1.06 15.25 -16.68
CA LEU A 398 -0.44 14.02 -16.17
C LEU A 398 0.94 13.77 -16.78
N THR A 399 1.10 14.12 -18.06
CA THR A 399 2.38 13.97 -18.80
C THR A 399 3.53 14.81 -18.26
N ASP A 400 3.25 15.83 -17.43
CA ASP A 400 4.28 16.68 -16.82
C ASP A 400 4.87 16.02 -15.56
N CYS A 401 4.20 15.01 -15.01
CA CYS A 401 4.58 14.29 -13.79
C CYS A 401 5.67 13.25 -14.05
N THR A 402 6.79 13.67 -14.65
CA THR A 402 7.87 12.77 -15.08
C THR A 402 8.66 12.11 -13.94
N ALA A 403 8.46 12.56 -12.71
CA ALA A 403 9.06 11.97 -11.51
C ALA A 403 8.18 10.85 -10.89
N LEU A 404 7.00 10.59 -11.47
CA LEU A 404 6.00 9.70 -10.88
C LEU A 404 6.57 8.28 -10.75
N ALA A 405 6.54 7.77 -9.52
CA ALA A 405 7.04 6.45 -9.15
C ALA A 405 5.90 5.51 -8.73
N TRP A 406 4.82 6.06 -8.19
CA TRP A 406 3.63 5.33 -7.79
C TRP A 406 2.36 6.01 -8.31
N PHE A 407 1.49 5.27 -9.00
CA PHE A 407 0.24 5.79 -9.54
C PHE A 407 -0.92 4.83 -9.30
N GLY A 408 -1.93 5.31 -8.56
CA GLY A 408 -3.20 4.64 -8.33
C GLY A 408 -4.36 5.45 -8.91
N CYS A 409 -5.07 4.85 -9.84
CA CYS A 409 -6.26 5.43 -10.46
C CYS A 409 -7.36 4.38 -10.64
N ASP A 410 -7.35 3.37 -9.78
CA ASP A 410 -8.35 2.30 -9.80
C ASP A 410 -9.74 2.81 -9.35
N TYR A 411 -10.79 2.08 -9.73
CA TYR A 411 -12.19 2.50 -9.51
C TYR A 411 -12.50 3.91 -10.03
N CYS A 412 -11.93 4.25 -11.18
CA CYS A 412 -12.22 5.50 -11.89
C CYS A 412 -13.00 5.21 -13.20
N ALA A 413 -13.00 6.17 -14.12
CA ALA A 413 -13.69 6.05 -15.41
C ALA A 413 -12.74 6.19 -16.62
N PHE A 414 -11.48 5.81 -16.45
CA PHE A 414 -10.51 5.88 -17.54
C PHE A 414 -10.87 4.89 -18.65
N THR A 415 -10.87 5.38 -19.90
CA THR A 415 -11.05 4.55 -21.11
C THR A 415 -9.73 4.27 -21.82
N SER A 416 -8.71 5.06 -21.54
CA SER A 416 -7.34 4.86 -22.03
C SER A 416 -6.34 5.38 -21.02
N LEU A 417 -5.17 4.77 -20.94
CA LEU A 417 -4.10 5.20 -20.08
C LEU A 417 -2.75 5.05 -20.78
N ASP A 418 -2.03 6.15 -20.90
CA ASP A 418 -0.65 6.22 -21.36
C ASP A 418 0.23 6.72 -20.22
N VAL A 419 1.18 5.91 -19.76
CA VAL A 419 2.11 6.21 -18.65
C VAL A 419 3.58 6.26 -19.08
N THR A 420 3.82 6.34 -20.39
CA THR A 420 5.18 6.36 -20.98
C THR A 420 6.02 7.58 -20.59
N PHE A 421 5.36 8.64 -20.13
CA PHE A 421 6.00 9.87 -19.68
C PHE A 421 6.81 9.69 -18.37
N SER A 422 6.56 8.60 -17.62
CA SER A 422 7.19 8.39 -16.30
C SER A 422 8.00 7.09 -16.23
N PRO A 423 9.24 7.07 -16.76
CA PRO A 423 10.08 5.87 -16.80
C PRO A 423 10.53 5.37 -15.41
N ARG A 424 10.30 6.16 -14.36
CA ARG A 424 10.57 5.79 -12.95
C ARG A 424 9.41 5.07 -12.27
N LEU A 425 8.29 4.91 -12.97
CA LEU A 425 7.10 4.28 -12.39
C LEU A 425 7.43 2.83 -12.01
N HIS A 426 7.29 2.53 -10.71
CA HIS A 426 7.49 1.18 -10.18
C HIS A 426 6.17 0.51 -9.76
N SER A 427 5.09 1.26 -9.57
CA SER A 427 3.79 0.70 -9.21
C SER A 427 2.66 1.41 -9.94
N LEU A 428 1.87 0.64 -10.68
CA LEU A 428 0.69 1.10 -11.40
C LEU A 428 -0.52 0.27 -10.97
N TYR A 429 -1.53 0.96 -10.43
CA TYR A 429 -2.83 0.39 -10.11
C TYR A 429 -3.90 1.12 -10.92
N CYS A 430 -4.45 0.46 -11.92
CA CYS A 430 -5.48 1.00 -12.82
C CYS A 430 -6.66 0.05 -13.01
N TYR A 431 -6.87 -0.83 -12.03
CA TYR A 431 -7.92 -1.84 -12.07
C TYR A 431 -9.32 -1.22 -11.87
N ASN A 432 -10.37 -1.96 -12.22
CA ASN A 432 -11.76 -1.47 -12.15
C ASN A 432 -11.98 -0.12 -12.87
N ASN A 433 -11.53 -0.06 -14.12
CA ASN A 433 -11.78 1.06 -15.02
C ASN A 433 -12.55 0.57 -16.27
N GLN A 434 -12.52 1.35 -17.33
CA GLN A 434 -13.13 1.04 -18.63
C GLN A 434 -12.07 1.09 -19.73
N LEU A 435 -10.85 0.67 -19.41
CA LEU A 435 -9.73 0.78 -20.33
C LEU A 435 -9.94 -0.09 -21.56
N THR A 436 -9.81 0.53 -22.71
CA THR A 436 -9.70 -0.12 -24.02
C THR A 436 -8.26 -0.08 -24.54
N SER A 437 -7.41 0.69 -23.90
CA SER A 437 -5.97 0.76 -24.18
C SER A 437 -5.17 1.12 -22.96
N LEU A 438 -4.04 0.43 -22.76
CA LEU A 438 -3.02 0.69 -21.75
C LEU A 438 -1.65 0.67 -22.43
N ASN A 439 -0.89 1.79 -22.29
CA ASN A 439 0.45 1.91 -22.84
C ASN A 439 1.49 2.03 -21.73
N VAL A 440 2.32 1.01 -21.56
CA VAL A 440 3.39 0.91 -20.57
C VAL A 440 4.80 0.89 -21.21
N THR A 441 4.90 1.30 -22.47
CA THR A 441 6.18 1.31 -23.20
C THR A 441 7.27 2.06 -22.44
N GLY A 442 8.45 1.47 -22.34
CA GLY A 442 9.62 2.06 -21.70
C GLY A 442 9.65 1.97 -20.17
N LEU A 443 8.66 1.34 -19.51
CA LEU A 443 8.61 1.25 -18.05
C LEU A 443 9.48 0.10 -17.51
N THR A 444 10.78 0.21 -17.73
CA THR A 444 11.76 -0.82 -17.30
C THR A 444 11.91 -0.96 -15.78
N SER A 445 11.41 0.00 -15.01
CA SER A 445 11.45 0.00 -13.54
C SER A 445 10.16 -0.50 -12.89
N LEU A 446 9.15 -0.86 -13.68
CA LEU A 446 7.84 -1.26 -13.18
C LEU A 446 7.96 -2.61 -12.44
N LEU A 447 7.60 -2.61 -11.15
CA LEU A 447 7.61 -3.78 -10.27
C LEU A 447 6.21 -4.38 -10.09
N THR A 448 5.20 -3.50 -10.03
CA THR A 448 3.82 -3.89 -9.81
C THR A 448 2.94 -3.32 -10.92
N LEU A 449 2.22 -4.19 -11.61
CA LEU A 449 1.19 -3.85 -12.58
C LEU A 449 -0.11 -4.52 -12.18
N ASN A 450 -1.12 -3.73 -11.83
CA ASN A 450 -2.47 -4.24 -11.60
C ASN A 450 -3.46 -3.49 -12.50
N CYS A 451 -3.94 -4.18 -13.51
CA CYS A 451 -4.91 -3.66 -14.48
C CYS A 451 -6.19 -4.49 -14.57
N LYS A 452 -6.47 -5.35 -13.56
CA LYS A 452 -7.64 -6.24 -13.59
C LYS A 452 -8.96 -5.49 -13.77
N ASN A 453 -10.00 -6.23 -14.16
CA ASN A 453 -11.35 -5.69 -14.34
C ASN A 453 -11.37 -4.48 -15.30
N ASN A 454 -10.76 -4.66 -16.47
CA ASN A 454 -10.88 -3.80 -17.64
C ASN A 454 -11.27 -4.66 -18.84
N PRO A 455 -12.52 -5.12 -18.91
CA PRO A 455 -12.92 -6.22 -19.79
C PRO A 455 -12.75 -5.95 -21.29
N ASP A 456 -12.68 -4.70 -21.69
CA ASP A 456 -12.51 -4.29 -23.09
C ASP A 456 -11.04 -3.96 -23.44
N LEU A 457 -10.07 -4.25 -22.54
CA LEU A 457 -8.67 -3.88 -22.74
C LEU A 457 -8.03 -4.63 -23.92
N GLY A 458 -8.25 -5.93 -24.02
CA GLY A 458 -7.82 -6.77 -25.15
C GLY A 458 -6.30 -6.95 -25.28
N SER A 459 -5.50 -5.91 -25.05
CA SER A 459 -4.03 -5.96 -25.10
C SER A 459 -3.36 -4.83 -24.31
N ILE A 460 -2.09 -5.03 -23.94
CA ILE A 460 -1.26 -4.04 -23.22
C ILE A 460 -0.06 -3.68 -24.10
N THR A 461 0.01 -2.41 -24.52
CA THR A 461 1.09 -1.95 -25.39
C THR A 461 2.38 -1.73 -24.57
N GLY A 462 3.52 -2.21 -25.07
CA GLY A 462 4.84 -2.04 -24.47
C GLY A 462 5.10 -2.95 -23.27
N LEU A 463 4.30 -3.98 -23.05
CA LEU A 463 4.48 -4.93 -21.96
C LEU A 463 5.88 -5.58 -22.00
N SER A 464 6.45 -5.80 -23.18
CA SER A 464 7.79 -6.37 -23.37
C SER A 464 8.92 -5.56 -22.72
N ASP A 465 8.71 -4.28 -22.43
CA ASP A 465 9.71 -3.42 -21.78
C ASP A 465 9.71 -3.59 -20.24
N CYS A 466 8.65 -4.16 -19.69
CA CYS A 466 8.40 -4.26 -18.25
C CYS A 466 9.13 -5.45 -17.59
N SER A 467 10.45 -5.54 -17.81
CA SER A 467 11.27 -6.69 -17.38
C SER A 467 11.49 -6.82 -15.87
N ALA A 468 11.24 -5.74 -15.10
CA ALA A 468 11.42 -5.73 -13.65
C ALA A 468 10.18 -6.19 -12.88
N VAL A 469 9.06 -6.45 -13.54
CA VAL A 469 7.77 -6.78 -12.89
C VAL A 469 7.92 -8.02 -12.01
N THR A 470 7.47 -7.88 -10.76
CA THR A 470 7.42 -8.94 -9.74
C THR A 470 5.99 -9.36 -9.42
N TYR A 471 5.03 -8.45 -9.55
CA TYR A 471 3.60 -8.71 -9.36
C TYR A 471 2.82 -8.23 -10.57
N PHE A 472 2.07 -9.13 -11.22
CA PHE A 472 1.24 -8.79 -12.36
C PHE A 472 -0.17 -9.36 -12.19
N GLU A 473 -1.16 -8.49 -12.22
CA GLU A 473 -2.57 -8.84 -12.16
C GLU A 473 -3.32 -8.24 -13.34
N CYS A 474 -3.80 -9.10 -14.24
CA CYS A 474 -4.52 -8.77 -15.46
C CYS A 474 -5.78 -9.62 -15.63
N SER A 475 -6.39 -10.06 -14.53
CA SER A 475 -7.66 -10.79 -14.56
C SER A 475 -8.78 -9.91 -15.13
N ASP A 476 -9.75 -10.53 -15.82
CA ASP A 476 -10.91 -9.82 -16.39
C ASP A 476 -10.52 -8.67 -17.35
N CYS A 477 -9.57 -8.93 -18.25
CA CYS A 477 -9.04 -7.92 -19.18
C CYS A 477 -9.35 -8.21 -20.67
N GLY A 478 -10.04 -9.31 -20.96
CA GLY A 478 -10.35 -9.69 -22.34
C GLY A 478 -9.11 -10.00 -23.19
N LEU A 479 -7.97 -10.33 -22.55
CA LEU A 479 -6.72 -10.62 -23.26
C LEU A 479 -6.84 -11.96 -23.99
N ASP A 480 -6.46 -11.97 -25.27
CA ASP A 480 -6.37 -13.20 -26.09
C ASP A 480 -4.99 -13.86 -26.06
N SER A 481 -3.99 -13.12 -25.64
CA SER A 481 -2.60 -13.58 -25.52
C SER A 481 -1.86 -12.81 -24.42
N LEU A 482 -0.85 -13.44 -23.83
CA LEU A 482 -0.01 -12.84 -22.80
C LEU A 482 1.43 -13.37 -22.93
N ASP A 483 2.38 -12.49 -23.20
CA ASP A 483 3.80 -12.79 -23.21
C ASP A 483 4.48 -12.20 -21.97
N VAL A 484 4.88 -13.03 -21.05
CA VAL A 484 5.65 -12.70 -19.86
C VAL A 484 7.08 -13.26 -19.90
N GLY A 485 7.53 -13.76 -21.04
CA GLY A 485 8.83 -14.41 -21.24
C GLY A 485 10.02 -13.58 -20.73
N HIS A 486 9.96 -12.25 -20.88
CA HIS A 486 10.99 -11.27 -20.50
C HIS A 486 10.97 -10.91 -18.98
N MET A 487 9.92 -11.23 -18.23
CA MET A 487 9.76 -10.90 -16.80
C MET A 487 10.45 -11.93 -15.90
N ASN A 488 11.78 -11.87 -15.78
CA ASN A 488 12.56 -12.87 -15.05
C ASN A 488 12.38 -12.84 -13.53
N ASN A 489 11.88 -11.73 -12.98
CA ASN A 489 11.65 -11.54 -11.54
C ASN A 489 10.17 -11.72 -11.13
N LEU A 490 9.32 -12.17 -12.06
CA LEU A 490 7.89 -12.35 -11.79
C LEU A 490 7.69 -13.33 -10.63
N GLY A 491 7.03 -12.87 -9.57
CA GLY A 491 6.74 -13.62 -8.34
C GLY A 491 5.29 -14.13 -8.30
N ASP A 492 4.36 -13.28 -8.72
CA ASP A 492 2.93 -13.62 -8.78
C ASP A 492 2.32 -13.19 -10.11
N LEU A 493 1.57 -14.08 -10.73
CA LEU A 493 0.78 -13.80 -11.94
C LEU A 493 -0.68 -14.20 -11.72
N TRP A 494 -1.57 -13.22 -11.85
CA TRP A 494 -3.01 -13.39 -11.77
C TRP A 494 -3.63 -12.97 -13.11
N CYS A 495 -4.17 -13.92 -13.86
CA CYS A 495 -4.63 -13.71 -15.22
C CYS A 495 -5.94 -14.46 -15.52
N SER A 496 -6.79 -14.58 -14.50
CA SER A 496 -8.09 -15.24 -14.58
C SER A 496 -9.06 -14.54 -15.53
N ASN A 497 -10.05 -15.27 -16.01
CA ASN A 497 -11.16 -14.73 -16.81
C ASN A 497 -10.70 -13.87 -18.01
N ASN A 498 -9.85 -14.46 -18.85
CA ASN A 498 -9.38 -13.90 -20.10
C ASN A 498 -9.78 -14.80 -21.29
N LEU A 499 -9.27 -14.49 -22.45
CA LEU A 499 -9.61 -15.19 -23.70
C LEU A 499 -8.44 -16.03 -24.26
N PHE A 500 -7.46 -16.36 -23.40
CA PHE A 500 -6.29 -17.14 -23.80
C PHE A 500 -6.69 -18.48 -24.41
N THR A 501 -6.02 -18.83 -25.51
CA THR A 501 -6.01 -20.20 -26.01
C THR A 501 -4.78 -20.97 -25.54
N THR A 502 -3.67 -20.26 -25.34
CA THR A 502 -2.42 -20.80 -24.81
C THR A 502 -1.81 -19.83 -23.83
N LEU A 503 -1.21 -20.35 -22.76
CA LEU A 503 -0.45 -19.55 -21.80
C LEU A 503 0.86 -20.28 -21.48
N SER A 504 1.99 -19.58 -21.69
CA SER A 504 3.32 -20.11 -21.38
C SER A 504 4.04 -19.21 -20.40
N VAL A 505 4.38 -19.76 -19.22
CA VAL A 505 5.01 -19.04 -18.08
C VAL A 505 6.14 -19.91 -17.54
N ILE A 506 7.16 -20.12 -18.35
CA ILE A 506 8.22 -21.11 -18.09
C ILE A 506 9.51 -20.45 -17.58
N ASN A 507 10.33 -21.23 -16.87
CA ASN A 507 11.64 -20.80 -16.38
C ASN A 507 11.58 -19.51 -15.53
N LYS A 508 10.63 -19.43 -14.58
CA LYS A 508 10.43 -18.30 -13.67
C LYS A 508 10.78 -18.67 -12.24
N PRO A 509 12.08 -18.63 -11.84
CA PRO A 509 12.52 -19.14 -10.54
C PRO A 509 12.00 -18.35 -9.33
N GLN A 510 11.33 -17.21 -9.56
CA GLN A 510 10.71 -16.40 -8.51
C GLN A 510 9.18 -16.52 -8.50
N LEU A 511 8.57 -17.15 -9.51
CA LEU A 511 7.11 -17.25 -9.61
C LEU A 511 6.57 -18.26 -8.60
N THR A 512 5.86 -17.76 -7.60
CA THR A 512 5.31 -18.55 -6.50
C THR A 512 3.81 -18.81 -6.63
N ALA A 513 3.09 -17.96 -7.35
CA ALA A 513 1.67 -18.11 -7.59
C ALA A 513 1.31 -17.84 -9.05
N LEU A 514 0.58 -18.76 -9.65
CA LEU A 514 -0.08 -18.61 -10.94
C LEU A 514 -1.57 -18.88 -10.77
N VAL A 515 -2.39 -17.88 -11.06
CA VAL A 515 -3.85 -17.96 -11.01
C VAL A 515 -4.39 -17.69 -12.39
N ALA A 516 -4.81 -18.74 -13.08
CA ALA A 516 -5.26 -18.75 -14.48
C ALA A 516 -6.66 -19.37 -14.63
N ASN A 517 -7.45 -19.37 -13.56
CA ASN A 517 -8.80 -19.94 -13.55
C ASN A 517 -9.79 -19.14 -14.43
N ASP A 518 -10.94 -19.71 -14.72
CA ASP A 518 -12.00 -19.08 -15.51
C ASP A 518 -11.56 -18.62 -16.92
N ASN A 519 -10.59 -19.32 -17.54
CA ASN A 519 -10.19 -19.09 -18.91
C ASN A 519 -10.88 -20.10 -19.84
N PRO A 520 -12.06 -19.78 -20.38
CA PRO A 520 -12.92 -20.75 -21.05
C PRO A 520 -12.38 -21.26 -22.39
N PHE A 521 -11.40 -20.60 -22.96
CA PHE A 521 -10.77 -20.95 -24.24
C PHE A 521 -9.35 -21.49 -24.06
N LEU A 522 -8.85 -21.56 -22.81
CA LEU A 522 -7.50 -22.05 -22.54
C LEU A 522 -7.42 -23.55 -22.82
N GLU A 523 -6.68 -23.90 -23.87
CA GLU A 523 -6.42 -25.26 -24.28
C GLU A 523 -5.08 -25.78 -23.74
N GLN A 524 -4.07 -24.90 -23.62
CA GLN A 524 -2.72 -25.26 -23.23
C GLN A 524 -2.14 -24.31 -22.19
N LEU A 525 -1.59 -24.89 -21.11
CA LEU A 525 -0.85 -24.19 -20.07
C LEU A 525 0.53 -24.84 -19.88
N GLU A 526 1.58 -24.04 -20.01
CA GLU A 526 2.96 -24.42 -19.68
C GLU A 526 3.48 -23.50 -18.57
N CYS A 527 3.83 -24.07 -17.40
CA CYS A 527 4.36 -23.31 -16.25
C CYS A 527 5.43 -24.12 -15.50
N TYR A 528 6.24 -24.89 -16.24
CA TYR A 528 7.29 -25.71 -15.66
C TYR A 528 8.54 -24.92 -15.30
N SER A 529 9.40 -25.49 -14.45
CA SER A 529 10.66 -24.89 -13.97
C SER A 529 10.45 -23.51 -13.37
N CYS A 530 9.44 -23.41 -12.51
CA CYS A 530 9.12 -22.22 -11.72
C CYS A 530 9.28 -22.54 -10.21
N ALA A 531 8.83 -21.64 -9.35
CA ALA A 531 8.81 -21.88 -7.90
C ALA A 531 7.38 -21.92 -7.36
N LEU A 532 6.42 -22.36 -8.17
CA LEU A 532 5.00 -22.31 -7.83
C LEU A 532 4.70 -23.13 -6.57
N THR A 533 4.13 -22.46 -5.59
CA THR A 533 3.48 -23.07 -4.43
C THR A 533 1.97 -23.10 -4.59
N ARG A 534 1.44 -22.30 -5.54
CA ARG A 534 0.02 -22.24 -5.87
C ARG A 534 -0.19 -22.16 -7.38
N LEU A 535 -1.03 -23.04 -7.88
CA LEU A 535 -1.53 -23.03 -9.26
C LEU A 535 -3.06 -23.18 -9.18
N ASP A 536 -3.79 -22.26 -9.81
CA ASP A 536 -5.25 -22.33 -9.91
C ASP A 536 -5.65 -22.31 -11.39
N VAL A 537 -6.20 -23.41 -11.85
CA VAL A 537 -6.71 -23.64 -13.22
C VAL A 537 -8.19 -24.00 -13.23
N SER A 538 -8.89 -23.73 -12.13
CA SER A 538 -10.30 -24.07 -11.99
C SER A 538 -11.14 -23.41 -13.10
N ASN A 539 -12.18 -24.08 -13.54
CA ASN A 539 -13.09 -23.62 -14.60
C ASN A 539 -12.42 -23.33 -15.97
N CYS A 540 -11.42 -24.15 -16.35
CA CYS A 540 -10.84 -24.15 -17.69
C CYS A 540 -11.35 -25.39 -18.46
N PRO A 541 -12.58 -25.39 -19.00
CA PRO A 541 -13.28 -26.61 -19.42
C PRO A 541 -12.70 -27.26 -20.68
N VAL A 542 -11.93 -26.53 -21.49
CA VAL A 542 -11.30 -27.02 -22.73
C VAL A 542 -9.80 -27.27 -22.56
N LEU A 543 -9.26 -27.06 -21.33
CA LEU A 543 -7.84 -27.26 -21.03
C LEU A 543 -7.47 -28.75 -21.20
N ASP A 544 -6.73 -29.05 -22.27
CA ASP A 544 -6.33 -30.40 -22.61
C ASP A 544 -4.86 -30.73 -22.31
N TYR A 545 -4.03 -29.70 -22.10
CA TYR A 545 -2.62 -29.83 -21.81
C TYR A 545 -2.19 -28.96 -20.64
N ILE A 546 -1.64 -29.59 -19.59
CA ILE A 546 -1.00 -28.91 -18.48
C ILE A 546 0.42 -29.47 -18.30
N ASP A 547 1.40 -28.59 -18.35
CA ASP A 547 2.79 -28.88 -17.95
C ASP A 547 3.21 -27.95 -16.80
N CYS A 548 3.18 -28.48 -15.59
CA CYS A 548 3.56 -27.78 -14.35
C CYS A 548 4.70 -28.50 -13.60
N GLU A 549 5.55 -29.23 -14.34
CA GLU A 549 6.70 -29.94 -13.79
C GLU A 549 7.69 -28.98 -13.12
N GLU A 550 8.53 -29.50 -12.20
CA GLU A 550 9.60 -28.75 -11.54
C GLU A 550 9.09 -27.49 -10.81
N ASN A 551 8.12 -27.68 -9.92
CA ASN A 551 7.56 -26.64 -9.05
C ASN A 551 7.56 -27.08 -7.59
N GLN A 552 6.86 -26.38 -6.72
CA GLN A 552 6.75 -26.65 -5.28
C GLN A 552 5.29 -26.83 -4.83
N LEU A 553 4.44 -27.32 -5.75
CA LEU A 553 3.01 -27.49 -5.50
C LEU A 553 2.81 -28.63 -4.47
N THR A 554 2.00 -28.32 -3.44
CA THR A 554 1.57 -29.30 -2.42
C THR A 554 0.17 -29.83 -2.68
N GLU A 555 -0.62 -29.09 -3.46
CA GLU A 555 -1.98 -29.43 -3.90
C GLU A 555 -2.21 -28.89 -5.31
N LEU A 556 -3.07 -29.53 -6.10
CA LEU A 556 -3.49 -29.09 -7.43
C LEU A 556 -4.86 -29.69 -7.74
N ASP A 557 -5.85 -28.84 -7.94
CA ASP A 557 -7.21 -29.25 -8.35
C ASP A 557 -7.39 -29.11 -9.87
N VAL A 558 -7.56 -30.24 -10.55
CA VAL A 558 -7.86 -30.33 -11.98
C VAL A 558 -9.25 -30.90 -12.25
N THR A 559 -10.08 -31.06 -11.22
CA THR A 559 -11.43 -31.67 -11.34
C THR A 559 -12.39 -30.86 -12.19
N THR A 560 -12.11 -29.57 -12.41
CA THR A 560 -12.89 -28.67 -13.27
C THR A 560 -12.33 -28.52 -14.69
N CYS A 561 -11.33 -29.34 -15.06
CA CYS A 561 -10.71 -29.39 -16.40
C CYS A 561 -11.02 -30.74 -17.09
N PRO A 562 -12.28 -31.02 -17.46
CA PRO A 562 -12.69 -32.36 -17.92
C PRO A 562 -12.07 -32.77 -19.26
N ALA A 563 -11.60 -31.84 -20.08
CA ALA A 563 -10.97 -32.10 -21.35
C ALA A 563 -9.48 -32.51 -21.25
N LEU A 564 -8.93 -32.62 -20.05
CA LEU A 564 -7.50 -32.86 -19.85
C LEU A 564 -7.04 -34.19 -20.42
N VAL A 565 -6.08 -34.12 -21.37
CA VAL A 565 -5.49 -35.25 -22.07
C VAL A 565 -4.04 -35.46 -21.60
N TYR A 566 -3.30 -34.39 -21.44
CA TYR A 566 -1.89 -34.42 -21.01
C TYR A 566 -1.73 -33.70 -19.66
N PHE A 567 -1.38 -34.45 -18.66
CA PHE A 567 -1.16 -33.90 -17.33
C PHE A 567 0.25 -34.24 -16.84
N LEU A 568 1.14 -33.24 -16.87
CA LEU A 568 2.54 -33.35 -16.51
C LEU A 568 2.75 -32.52 -15.23
N CYS A 569 2.89 -33.17 -14.09
CA CYS A 569 3.05 -32.55 -12.77
C CYS A 569 4.23 -33.14 -11.97
N SER A 570 5.21 -33.71 -12.66
CA SER A 570 6.40 -34.31 -12.05
C SER A 570 7.22 -33.26 -11.28
N TYR A 571 8.05 -33.73 -10.32
CA TYR A 571 8.94 -32.88 -9.51
C TYR A 571 8.18 -31.75 -8.78
N ASN A 572 7.19 -32.17 -8.00
CA ASN A 572 6.43 -31.31 -7.10
C ASN A 572 6.40 -31.92 -5.68
N GLN A 573 5.50 -31.44 -4.81
CA GLN A 573 5.34 -31.93 -3.44
C GLN A 573 3.91 -32.44 -3.19
N LEU A 574 3.20 -32.88 -4.27
CA LEU A 574 1.81 -33.32 -4.20
C LEU A 574 1.69 -34.55 -3.32
N THR A 575 0.74 -34.53 -2.38
CA THR A 575 0.45 -35.66 -1.48
C THR A 575 -0.75 -36.48 -1.94
N GLU A 576 -1.65 -35.87 -2.72
CA GLU A 576 -2.82 -36.50 -3.32
C GLU A 576 -3.05 -35.90 -4.71
N LEU A 577 -3.80 -36.62 -5.57
CA LEU A 577 -4.15 -36.19 -6.91
C LEU A 577 -5.53 -36.72 -7.27
N ASP A 578 -6.51 -35.84 -7.41
CA ASP A 578 -7.86 -36.20 -7.83
C ASP A 578 -8.03 -35.98 -9.34
N ILE A 579 -8.02 -37.09 -10.09
CA ILE A 579 -8.28 -37.11 -11.53
C ILE A 579 -9.66 -37.72 -11.88
N SER A 580 -10.55 -37.82 -10.91
CA SER A 580 -11.86 -38.49 -11.04
C SER A 580 -12.80 -37.84 -12.08
N ARG A 581 -12.49 -36.63 -12.55
CA ARG A 581 -13.28 -35.90 -13.56
C ARG A 581 -12.59 -35.80 -14.92
N ASN A 582 -11.34 -36.30 -15.03
CA ASN A 582 -10.51 -36.15 -16.23
C ASN A 582 -10.62 -37.41 -17.11
N SER A 583 -11.80 -37.70 -17.63
CA SER A 583 -12.12 -38.93 -18.38
C SER A 583 -11.48 -39.04 -19.77
N GLU A 584 -10.83 -37.96 -20.23
CA GLU A 584 -10.10 -37.92 -21.51
C GLU A 584 -8.58 -38.11 -21.35
N LEU A 585 -8.10 -38.33 -20.11
CA LEU A 585 -6.69 -38.35 -19.75
C LEU A 585 -5.97 -39.53 -20.42
N LEU A 586 -4.95 -39.22 -21.23
CA LEU A 586 -4.11 -40.22 -21.90
C LEU A 586 -2.71 -40.32 -21.30
N TYR A 587 -2.17 -39.24 -20.81
CA TYR A 587 -0.83 -39.16 -20.25
C TYR A 587 -0.87 -38.54 -18.84
N LEU A 588 -0.38 -39.27 -17.84
CA LEU A 588 -0.21 -38.82 -16.47
C LEU A 588 1.25 -38.99 -16.04
N TRP A 589 1.98 -37.87 -15.93
CA TRP A 589 3.33 -37.86 -15.41
C TRP A 589 3.36 -37.10 -14.09
N CYS A 590 3.52 -37.84 -13.01
CA CYS A 590 3.48 -37.33 -11.63
C CYS A 590 4.66 -37.86 -10.80
N ARG A 591 5.79 -38.18 -11.43
CA ARG A 591 6.99 -38.71 -10.76
C ARG A 591 7.57 -37.67 -9.78
N ASP A 592 8.40 -38.13 -8.82
CA ASP A 592 9.07 -37.27 -7.87
C ASP A 592 8.10 -36.31 -7.14
N ASN A 593 7.07 -36.90 -6.52
CA ASN A 593 6.08 -36.30 -5.64
C ASN A 593 5.98 -37.09 -4.31
N GLN A 594 4.94 -36.86 -3.53
CA GLN A 594 4.67 -37.55 -2.26
C GLN A 594 3.35 -38.32 -2.29
N LEU A 595 2.90 -38.72 -3.49
CA LEU A 595 1.59 -39.35 -3.68
C LEU A 595 1.55 -40.74 -2.98
N THR A 596 0.47 -40.99 -2.25
CA THR A 596 0.24 -42.27 -1.56
C THR A 596 -0.61 -43.24 -2.37
N SER A 597 -1.34 -42.75 -3.37
CA SER A 597 -2.15 -43.53 -4.32
C SER A 597 -2.27 -42.81 -5.65
N VAL A 598 -2.60 -43.54 -6.71
CA VAL A 598 -2.98 -43.04 -8.04
C VAL A 598 -4.21 -43.86 -8.47
N ASP A 599 -5.37 -43.19 -8.57
CA ASP A 599 -6.61 -43.83 -8.99
C ASP A 599 -6.86 -43.62 -10.50
N LEU A 600 -6.65 -44.67 -11.27
CA LEU A 600 -6.84 -44.69 -12.73
C LEU A 600 -8.26 -45.11 -13.14
N SER A 601 -9.18 -45.32 -12.21
CA SER A 601 -10.50 -45.92 -12.48
C SER A 601 -11.33 -45.14 -13.49
N THR A 602 -11.14 -43.84 -13.61
CA THR A 602 -11.87 -42.93 -14.51
C THR A 602 -11.15 -42.65 -15.82
N CYS A 603 -9.86 -43.00 -15.96
CA CYS A 603 -9.13 -42.86 -17.22
C CYS A 603 -9.78 -43.67 -18.35
N PRO A 604 -9.71 -43.20 -19.59
CA PRO A 604 -10.31 -43.94 -20.73
C PRO A 604 -9.51 -45.22 -21.05
N ASP A 605 -10.13 -46.20 -21.67
CA ASP A 605 -9.44 -47.42 -22.10
C ASP A 605 -8.29 -47.13 -23.11
N ALA A 606 -8.29 -45.93 -23.70
CA ALA A 606 -7.24 -45.44 -24.58
C ALA A 606 -6.01 -44.89 -23.84
N PHE A 607 -5.94 -44.92 -22.49
CA PHE A 607 -4.83 -44.43 -21.69
C PHE A 607 -3.47 -44.96 -22.15
N LEU A 608 -2.48 -44.11 -22.28
CA LEU A 608 -1.23 -44.40 -23.01
C LEU A 608 0.02 -44.45 -22.08
N SER A 609 0.10 -43.61 -21.06
CA SER A 609 1.34 -43.48 -20.28
C SER A 609 1.08 -43.07 -18.83
N LEU A 610 1.59 -43.87 -17.91
CA LEU A 610 1.72 -43.52 -16.51
C LEU A 610 3.19 -43.41 -16.14
N ASP A 611 3.59 -42.26 -15.57
CA ASP A 611 4.85 -42.11 -14.87
C ASP A 611 4.57 -41.62 -13.44
N CYS A 612 4.58 -42.51 -12.47
CA CYS A 612 4.43 -42.22 -11.03
C CYS A 612 5.66 -42.61 -10.23
N ARG A 613 6.83 -42.66 -10.86
CA ARG A 613 8.12 -43.00 -10.19
C ARG A 613 8.39 -42.10 -8.98
N SER A 614 9.17 -42.62 -8.05
CA SER A 614 9.64 -41.84 -6.88
C SER A 614 8.49 -41.14 -6.15
N ASN A 615 7.56 -41.96 -5.67
CA ASN A 615 6.44 -41.53 -4.84
C ASN A 615 6.30 -42.44 -3.60
N GLN A 616 5.19 -42.37 -2.90
CA GLN A 616 4.84 -43.25 -1.78
C GLN A 616 3.64 -44.15 -2.10
N VAL A 617 3.38 -44.39 -3.38
CA VAL A 617 2.20 -45.13 -3.87
C VAL A 617 2.28 -46.56 -3.32
N SER A 618 1.20 -46.99 -2.70
CA SER A 618 1.08 -48.31 -2.08
C SER A 618 -0.11 -49.11 -2.62
N GLY A 619 -0.17 -50.39 -2.30
CA GLY A 619 -1.27 -51.26 -2.71
C GLY A 619 -1.16 -51.72 -4.15
N THR A 620 -2.24 -51.68 -4.91
CA THR A 620 -2.35 -52.24 -6.25
C THR A 620 -2.43 -51.17 -7.33
N ILE A 621 -1.61 -51.31 -8.36
CA ILE A 621 -1.80 -50.56 -9.63
C ILE A 621 -2.41 -51.55 -10.65
N ASP A 622 -3.65 -51.30 -11.08
CA ASP A 622 -4.36 -52.10 -12.05
C ASP A 622 -4.45 -51.36 -13.40
N VAL A 623 -3.67 -51.83 -14.35
CA VAL A 623 -3.68 -51.30 -15.74
C VAL A 623 -4.25 -52.27 -16.75
N SER A 624 -4.85 -53.39 -16.28
CA SER A 624 -5.28 -54.51 -17.12
C SER A 624 -6.24 -54.15 -18.26
N ARG A 625 -7.02 -53.08 -18.13
CA ARG A 625 -7.97 -52.61 -19.15
C ARG A 625 -7.35 -51.71 -20.23
N PHE A 626 -6.15 -51.16 -20.04
CA PHE A 626 -5.55 -50.20 -20.93
C PHE A 626 -4.76 -50.84 -22.07
N ALA A 627 -5.45 -51.43 -23.00
CA ALA A 627 -4.81 -52.18 -24.08
C ALA A 627 -3.81 -51.37 -24.98
N ASN A 628 -3.92 -50.04 -24.94
CA ASN A 628 -3.02 -49.15 -25.68
C ASN A 628 -1.85 -48.60 -24.84
N LEU A 629 -1.67 -49.06 -23.60
CA LEU A 629 -0.62 -48.58 -22.71
C LEU A 629 0.75 -48.78 -23.32
N ILE A 630 1.57 -47.75 -23.37
CA ILE A 630 2.90 -47.69 -23.97
C ILE A 630 3.97 -47.69 -22.85
N HIS A 631 3.71 -46.92 -21.80
CA HIS A 631 4.66 -46.75 -20.65
C HIS A 631 3.95 -46.97 -19.34
N LEU A 632 4.55 -47.84 -18.50
CA LEU A 632 4.20 -47.96 -17.08
C LEU A 632 5.47 -47.83 -16.25
N LEU A 633 5.69 -46.66 -15.70
CA LEU A 633 6.85 -46.28 -14.94
C LEU A 633 6.42 -45.99 -13.50
N CYS A 634 6.65 -46.93 -12.59
CA CYS A 634 6.20 -46.82 -11.19
C CYS A 634 7.26 -47.32 -10.19
N ASN A 635 8.55 -47.29 -10.58
CA ASN A 635 9.62 -47.63 -9.69
C ASN A 635 9.79 -46.64 -8.52
N ASN A 636 10.50 -47.06 -7.48
CA ASN A 636 10.71 -46.29 -6.24
C ASN A 636 9.39 -45.90 -5.58
N ASN A 637 8.59 -46.92 -5.22
CA ASN A 637 7.29 -46.76 -4.55
C ASN A 637 7.13 -47.87 -3.49
N GLN A 638 5.93 -48.07 -2.97
CA GLN A 638 5.56 -49.09 -1.98
C GLN A 638 4.51 -50.06 -2.55
N ILE A 639 4.45 -50.21 -3.89
CA ILE A 639 3.46 -51.00 -4.58
C ILE A 639 3.62 -52.46 -4.27
N SER A 640 2.55 -53.10 -3.81
CA SER A 640 2.56 -54.55 -3.47
C SER A 640 2.05 -55.42 -4.59
N GLN A 641 1.32 -54.88 -5.56
CA GLN A 641 0.79 -55.61 -6.71
C GLN A 641 0.68 -54.72 -7.93
N VAL A 642 1.07 -55.19 -9.10
CA VAL A 642 0.78 -54.63 -10.41
C VAL A 642 -0.02 -55.65 -11.19
N VAL A 643 -1.24 -55.25 -11.63
CA VAL A 643 -2.10 -56.10 -12.44
C VAL A 643 -1.97 -55.65 -13.90
N LEU A 644 -1.25 -56.43 -14.66
CA LEU A 644 -1.10 -56.27 -16.11
C LEU A 644 -2.21 -57.03 -16.85
N GLY A 645 -2.50 -56.65 -18.04
CA GLY A 645 -3.38 -57.35 -18.97
C GLY A 645 -2.61 -57.85 -20.20
N ASN A 646 -3.29 -57.86 -21.32
CA ASN A 646 -2.65 -58.10 -22.62
C ASN A 646 -2.21 -56.77 -23.19
N HIS A 647 -0.93 -56.46 -23.15
CA HIS A 647 -0.36 -55.19 -23.58
C HIS A 647 0.57 -55.40 -24.78
N ASP A 648 0.02 -55.41 -25.97
CA ASP A 648 0.77 -55.58 -27.22
C ASP A 648 1.49 -54.28 -27.69
N LYS A 649 1.37 -53.19 -26.89
CA LYS A 649 2.03 -51.88 -27.14
C LYS A 649 2.90 -51.40 -26.01
N LEU A 650 2.94 -52.10 -24.86
CA LEU A 650 3.74 -51.70 -23.69
C LEU A 650 5.24 -51.89 -23.99
N ILE A 651 5.94 -50.77 -24.13
CA ILE A 651 7.36 -50.72 -24.46
C ILE A 651 8.23 -50.74 -23.18
N TYR A 652 7.86 -49.90 -22.20
CA TYR A 652 8.60 -49.74 -20.95
C TYR A 652 7.76 -50.15 -19.75
N LEU A 653 8.23 -51.13 -19.02
CA LEU A 653 7.65 -51.56 -17.75
C LEU A 653 8.70 -51.44 -16.61
N TRP A 654 8.64 -50.36 -15.86
CA TRP A 654 9.56 -50.07 -14.78
C TRP A 654 8.84 -50.19 -13.44
N VAL A 655 9.06 -51.24 -12.72
CA VAL A 655 8.44 -51.56 -11.41
C VAL A 655 9.47 -51.81 -10.32
N ALA A 656 10.72 -51.45 -10.57
CA ALA A 656 11.84 -51.63 -9.64
C ALA A 656 11.62 -50.93 -8.31
N ALA A 657 12.32 -51.35 -7.27
CA ALA A 657 12.25 -50.74 -5.93
C ALA A 657 10.80 -50.57 -5.43
N ASN A 658 10.10 -51.69 -5.34
CA ASN A 658 8.75 -51.82 -4.83
C ASN A 658 8.63 -53.01 -3.87
N GLN A 659 7.42 -53.44 -3.53
CA GLN A 659 7.15 -54.55 -2.63
C GLN A 659 6.47 -55.74 -3.34
N LEU A 660 6.70 -55.87 -4.67
CA LEU A 660 6.04 -56.89 -5.49
C LEU A 660 6.51 -58.30 -5.10
N THR A 661 5.57 -59.20 -4.83
CA THR A 661 5.84 -60.61 -4.59
C THR A 661 5.65 -61.49 -5.83
N SER A 662 4.88 -60.97 -6.81
CA SER A 662 4.67 -61.58 -8.13
C SER A 662 4.47 -60.49 -9.16
N LEU A 663 4.86 -60.77 -10.42
CA LEU A 663 4.62 -59.94 -11.60
C LEU A 663 4.43 -60.85 -12.76
N ASP A 664 3.28 -60.81 -13.42
CA ASP A 664 3.01 -61.57 -14.63
C ASP A 664 3.07 -60.66 -15.87
N ALA A 665 4.16 -60.72 -16.58
CA ALA A 665 4.38 -59.95 -17.82
C ALA A 665 4.13 -60.79 -19.09
N SER A 666 3.50 -61.95 -18.98
CA SER A 666 3.29 -62.86 -20.09
C SER A 666 2.42 -62.29 -21.21
N GLY A 667 1.55 -61.32 -20.90
CA GLY A 667 0.71 -60.58 -21.90
C GLY A 667 1.41 -59.40 -22.56
N CYS A 668 2.62 -59.02 -22.19
CA CYS A 668 3.28 -57.78 -22.63
C CYS A 668 4.29 -58.08 -23.75
N THR A 669 3.78 -58.21 -24.96
CA THR A 669 4.56 -58.70 -26.09
C THR A 669 5.43 -57.68 -26.83
N ALA A 670 5.27 -56.37 -26.55
CA ALA A 670 6.06 -55.31 -27.13
C ALA A 670 7.20 -54.77 -26.25
N LEU A 671 7.43 -55.42 -25.10
CA LEU A 671 8.43 -54.91 -24.15
C LEU A 671 9.82 -54.84 -24.79
N GLN A 672 10.47 -53.68 -24.58
CA GLN A 672 11.86 -53.44 -24.90
C GLN A 672 12.72 -53.40 -23.60
N ILE A 673 12.21 -52.79 -22.56
CA ILE A 673 12.87 -52.69 -21.26
C ILE A 673 11.89 -53.07 -20.15
N LEU A 674 12.27 -54.08 -19.38
CA LEU A 674 11.56 -54.45 -18.16
C LEU A 674 12.50 -54.30 -16.95
N ARG A 675 12.23 -53.32 -16.05
CA ARG A 675 13.01 -53.11 -14.84
C ARG A 675 12.20 -53.58 -13.62
N ALA A 676 12.61 -54.70 -13.00
CA ALA A 676 11.90 -55.30 -11.88
C ALA A 676 12.84 -55.62 -10.69
N GLN A 677 14.04 -55.07 -10.70
CA GLN A 677 15.00 -55.22 -9.60
C GLN A 677 14.48 -54.64 -8.29
N THR A 678 15.03 -55.09 -7.20
CA THR A 678 14.73 -54.59 -5.85
C THR A 678 13.22 -54.74 -5.53
N ASN A 679 12.77 -55.99 -5.56
CA ASN A 679 11.42 -56.40 -5.19
C ASN A 679 11.48 -57.74 -4.37
N GLN A 680 10.38 -58.42 -4.22
CA GLN A 680 10.28 -59.70 -3.51
C GLN A 680 9.75 -60.78 -4.49
N LEU A 681 10.06 -60.66 -5.76
CA LEU A 681 9.55 -61.56 -6.79
C LEU A 681 10.14 -62.98 -6.62
N THR A 682 9.26 -63.96 -6.59
CA THR A 682 9.64 -65.39 -6.61
C THR A 682 9.57 -65.98 -8.01
N SER A 683 8.91 -65.33 -8.92
CA SER A 683 8.81 -65.70 -10.36
C SER A 683 8.52 -64.46 -11.19
N LEU A 684 8.85 -64.49 -12.48
CA LEU A 684 8.57 -63.42 -13.45
C LEU A 684 8.20 -64.09 -14.78
N PRO A 685 6.94 -64.50 -14.98
CA PRO A 685 6.49 -64.99 -16.27
C PRO A 685 6.62 -63.91 -17.37
N LEU A 686 7.33 -64.23 -18.43
CA LEU A 686 7.52 -63.38 -19.60
C LEU A 686 6.74 -63.93 -20.79
N GLY A 687 6.14 -63.06 -21.59
CA GLY A 687 5.58 -63.40 -22.86
C GLY A 687 6.63 -63.53 -23.95
N ASN A 688 6.14 -63.71 -25.21
CA ASN A 688 7.02 -63.63 -26.35
C ASN A 688 7.30 -62.14 -26.65
N CYS A 689 8.39 -61.61 -26.12
CA CYS A 689 8.81 -60.20 -26.22
C CYS A 689 10.03 -60.12 -27.20
N PRO A 690 9.84 -60.13 -28.55
CA PRO A 690 10.95 -60.20 -29.48
C PRO A 690 11.91 -59.02 -29.42
N ASP A 691 11.44 -57.84 -28.95
CA ASP A 691 12.23 -56.63 -28.86
C ASP A 691 12.87 -56.39 -27.48
N LEU A 692 12.59 -57.24 -26.50
CA LEU A 692 13.18 -57.15 -25.19
C LEU A 692 14.71 -57.15 -25.26
N ASN A 693 15.37 -56.15 -24.70
CA ASN A 693 16.83 -55.99 -24.80
C ASN A 693 17.50 -55.64 -23.45
N GLU A 694 16.72 -55.29 -22.42
CA GLU A 694 17.24 -54.99 -21.09
C GLU A 694 16.31 -55.55 -20.02
N LEU A 695 16.88 -56.34 -19.06
CA LEU A 695 16.15 -57.02 -18.01
C LEU A 695 16.93 -56.98 -16.67
N PRO A 696 16.89 -55.92 -15.90
CA PRO A 696 17.36 -55.90 -14.53
C PRO A 696 16.33 -56.53 -13.58
N ILE A 697 16.76 -57.61 -12.88
CA ILE A 697 15.93 -58.38 -11.94
C ILE A 697 16.64 -58.69 -10.62
N PHE A 698 17.85 -58.18 -10.39
CA PHE A 698 18.62 -58.39 -9.17
C PHE A 698 17.85 -57.94 -7.91
N TYR A 699 18.26 -58.37 -6.73
CA TYR A 699 17.56 -58.15 -5.47
C TYR A 699 16.11 -58.59 -5.52
N ASN A 700 15.87 -59.88 -5.87
CA ASN A 700 14.57 -60.53 -5.80
C ASN A 700 14.73 -61.88 -5.08
N GLN A 701 13.76 -62.79 -5.18
CA GLN A 701 13.72 -64.12 -4.54
C GLN A 701 13.56 -65.24 -5.58
N ILE A 702 14.07 -65.02 -6.81
CA ILE A 702 13.91 -65.95 -7.95
C ILE A 702 14.86 -67.09 -7.80
N ASN A 703 14.36 -68.29 -7.49
CA ASN A 703 15.19 -69.48 -7.40
C ASN A 703 15.68 -70.01 -8.77
N ALA A 704 16.62 -70.89 -8.79
CA ALA A 704 17.19 -71.39 -10.04
C ALA A 704 16.16 -71.98 -11.03
N THR A 705 15.11 -72.63 -10.55
CA THR A 705 14.07 -73.18 -11.44
C THR A 705 13.30 -72.06 -12.15
N LYS A 706 12.89 -71.04 -11.39
CA LYS A 706 12.16 -69.91 -11.93
C LYS A 706 13.05 -69.00 -12.79
N MET A 707 14.34 -68.93 -12.46
CA MET A 707 15.33 -68.25 -13.29
C MET A 707 15.49 -68.96 -14.65
N GLY A 708 15.42 -70.30 -14.67
CA GLY A 708 15.41 -71.07 -15.93
C GLY A 708 14.25 -70.74 -16.80
N GLU A 709 13.03 -70.60 -16.25
CA GLU A 709 11.83 -70.20 -17.01
C GLU A 709 12.02 -68.81 -17.63
N ILE A 710 12.63 -67.85 -16.92
CA ILE A 710 12.96 -66.53 -17.43
C ILE A 710 13.94 -66.61 -18.60
N VAL A 711 15.07 -67.32 -18.37
CA VAL A 711 16.10 -67.53 -19.42
C VAL A 711 15.54 -68.23 -20.66
N ASP A 712 14.61 -69.16 -20.46
CA ASP A 712 13.92 -69.83 -21.54
C ASP A 712 13.03 -68.91 -22.34
N ALA A 713 12.39 -67.90 -21.70
CA ALA A 713 11.52 -66.92 -22.32
C ALA A 713 12.27 -65.77 -23.02
N LEU A 714 13.58 -65.59 -22.75
CA LEU A 714 14.38 -64.54 -23.40
C LEU A 714 14.37 -64.73 -24.94
N PRO A 715 14.16 -63.66 -25.69
CA PRO A 715 14.16 -63.71 -27.17
C PRO A 715 15.58 -63.93 -27.71
N MET A 716 15.66 -64.48 -28.91
CA MET A 716 16.94 -64.58 -29.64
C MET A 716 17.31 -63.19 -30.15
N ARG A 717 18.43 -62.66 -29.76
CA ARG A 717 18.98 -61.37 -30.20
C ARG A 717 19.98 -61.55 -31.31
N SER A 718 20.28 -60.47 -32.06
CA SER A 718 21.40 -60.48 -32.99
C SER A 718 22.75 -60.32 -32.31
N ALA A 719 23.83 -60.78 -32.91
CA ALA A 719 25.17 -60.62 -32.31
C ALA A 719 25.60 -59.15 -32.18
N ASP A 720 25.08 -58.27 -33.10
CA ASP A 720 25.40 -56.84 -33.09
C ASP A 720 24.46 -56.02 -32.16
N ASN A 721 23.38 -56.65 -31.65
CA ASN A 721 22.44 -56.06 -30.76
C ASN A 721 22.05 -57.05 -29.65
N ARG A 722 22.97 -57.29 -28.78
CA ARG A 722 22.82 -58.26 -27.66
C ARG A 722 21.88 -57.71 -26.59
N GLY A 723 21.16 -58.58 -25.94
CA GLY A 723 20.38 -58.24 -24.73
C GLY A 723 21.25 -58.23 -23.51
N ILE A 724 20.78 -57.52 -22.48
CA ILE A 724 21.47 -57.43 -21.18
C ILE A 724 20.54 -57.93 -20.06
N LEU A 725 21.05 -58.91 -19.29
CA LEU A 725 20.37 -59.44 -18.11
C LEU A 725 21.22 -59.13 -16.88
N TYR A 726 20.75 -58.23 -16.05
CA TYR A 726 21.33 -57.92 -14.73
C TYR A 726 20.67 -58.85 -13.71
N ALA A 727 21.25 -59.97 -13.46
CA ALA A 727 20.61 -61.09 -12.74
C ALA A 727 20.79 -61.04 -11.24
N ILE A 728 21.99 -60.68 -10.78
CA ILE A 728 22.37 -60.72 -9.36
C ILE A 728 23.34 -59.60 -8.98
N ILE A 729 23.47 -59.35 -7.67
CA ILE A 729 24.47 -58.48 -7.08
C ILE A 729 25.30 -59.33 -6.09
N ASP A 730 26.61 -59.13 -6.04
CA ASP A 730 27.43 -59.71 -5.01
C ASP A 730 27.07 -59.12 -3.65
N TYR A 731 27.34 -59.85 -2.57
CA TYR A 731 27.08 -59.39 -1.22
C TYR A 731 27.77 -58.05 -0.93
N ASN A 732 26.96 -57.06 -0.46
CA ASN A 732 27.48 -55.79 -0.02
C ASN A 732 27.72 -55.88 1.52
N PRO A 733 28.96 -55.78 2.00
CA PRO A 733 29.24 -55.82 3.42
C PRO A 733 28.78 -54.58 4.20
N GLU A 734 28.44 -53.48 3.51
CA GLU A 734 28.05 -52.22 4.15
C GLU A 734 26.53 -52.11 4.46
N ASP A 735 25.66 -52.75 3.67
CA ASP A 735 24.21 -52.62 3.82
C ASP A 735 23.48 -53.90 4.25
N ASP A 736 24.20 -55.02 4.42
CA ASP A 736 23.64 -56.33 4.85
C ASP A 736 22.52 -56.86 3.90
N THR A 737 22.36 -56.34 2.70
CA THR A 737 21.37 -56.85 1.72
C THR A 737 21.88 -58.16 1.12
N VAL A 738 21.00 -59.13 1.06
CA VAL A 738 21.30 -60.45 0.51
C VAL A 738 20.55 -60.65 -0.79
N GLU A 739 21.30 -60.94 -1.85
CA GLU A 739 20.71 -61.32 -3.14
C GLU A 739 19.97 -62.67 -2.98
N GLY A 740 18.68 -62.68 -3.36
CA GLY A 740 17.86 -63.89 -3.30
C GLY A 740 17.78 -64.68 -4.61
N ASN A 741 18.19 -64.05 -5.70
CA ASN A 741 18.18 -64.69 -7.01
C ASN A 741 19.28 -65.74 -7.14
N VAL A 742 18.98 -66.78 -7.84
CA VAL A 742 19.94 -67.83 -8.21
C VAL A 742 19.92 -68.01 -9.70
N ILE A 743 21.09 -67.82 -10.36
CA ILE A 743 21.32 -68.17 -11.77
C ILE A 743 22.55 -69.06 -11.91
N THR A 744 22.36 -70.23 -12.50
CA THR A 744 23.40 -71.20 -12.67
C THR A 744 24.28 -70.99 -13.89
N ALA A 745 25.48 -71.53 -13.94
CA ALA A 745 26.40 -71.50 -15.09
C ALA A 745 25.71 -72.00 -16.39
N ALA A 746 24.88 -73.04 -16.27
CA ALA A 746 24.14 -73.58 -17.40
C ALA A 746 23.13 -72.55 -17.95
N GLN A 747 22.42 -71.82 -17.09
CA GLN A 747 21.46 -70.76 -17.47
C GLN A 747 22.15 -69.53 -18.09
N VAL A 748 23.32 -69.15 -17.53
CA VAL A 748 24.16 -68.12 -18.15
C VAL A 748 24.62 -68.53 -19.53
N SER A 749 25.08 -69.77 -19.70
CA SER A 749 25.45 -70.32 -21.03
C SER A 749 24.28 -70.33 -22.02
N GLN A 750 23.08 -70.65 -21.53
CA GLN A 750 21.83 -70.60 -22.32
C GLN A 750 21.45 -69.20 -22.75
N ALA A 751 21.50 -68.19 -21.84
CA ALA A 751 21.27 -66.81 -22.15
C ALA A 751 22.27 -66.28 -23.19
N ASN A 752 23.57 -66.59 -23.00
CA ASN A 752 24.61 -66.22 -23.94
C ASN A 752 24.36 -66.82 -25.36
N ALA A 753 23.87 -68.07 -25.42
CA ALA A 753 23.53 -68.74 -26.69
C ALA A 753 22.38 -68.03 -27.40
N LYS A 754 21.57 -67.22 -26.70
CA LYS A 754 20.52 -66.36 -27.22
C LYS A 754 21.00 -64.92 -27.50
N ASN A 755 22.29 -64.67 -27.40
CA ASN A 755 22.94 -63.35 -27.48
C ASN A 755 22.47 -62.37 -26.37
N TRP A 756 22.36 -62.86 -25.15
CA TRP A 756 22.16 -62.06 -23.94
C TRP A 756 23.45 -62.11 -23.09
N ASP A 757 23.95 -60.93 -22.72
CA ASP A 757 25.05 -60.81 -21.77
C ASP A 757 24.47 -60.77 -20.35
N VAL A 758 24.99 -61.67 -19.49
CA VAL A 758 24.57 -61.73 -18.08
C VAL A 758 25.60 -61.05 -17.23
N TYR A 759 25.14 -60.12 -16.45
CA TYR A 759 25.99 -59.33 -15.56
C TYR A 759 25.62 -59.53 -14.08
N HIS A 760 26.64 -59.38 -13.23
CA HIS A 760 26.48 -59.17 -11.79
C HIS A 760 27.20 -57.89 -11.39
N TRP A 761 26.77 -57.27 -10.28
CA TRP A 761 27.50 -56.17 -9.68
C TRP A 761 28.56 -56.69 -8.72
N SER A 762 29.81 -56.26 -8.92
CA SER A 762 30.94 -56.61 -8.02
C SER A 762 31.32 -55.42 -7.17
N TRP A 763 31.48 -55.64 -5.86
CA TRP A 763 31.99 -54.68 -4.88
C TRP A 763 33.53 -54.80 -4.70
N ALA A 764 34.24 -55.63 -5.51
CA ALA A 764 35.67 -55.72 -5.53
C ALA A 764 36.33 -54.42 -6.03
N GLU A 765 37.71 -54.36 -5.94
CA GLU A 765 38.43 -53.18 -6.45
C GLU A 765 38.03 -52.84 -7.89
N GLY A 766 37.31 -51.67 -8.03
CA GLY A 766 36.81 -51.23 -9.33
C GLY A 766 35.32 -51.33 -9.50
N GLU A 767 34.53 -51.31 -8.40
CA GLU A 767 33.04 -51.38 -8.34
C GLU A 767 32.32 -51.19 -9.69
N GLY A 768 31.54 -52.18 -10.11
CA GLY A 768 30.85 -52.12 -11.40
C GLY A 768 30.18 -53.41 -11.84
N TRP A 769 29.50 -53.29 -12.98
CA TRP A 769 28.89 -54.45 -13.63
C TRP A 769 29.93 -55.25 -14.37
N GLU A 770 30.07 -56.50 -13.97
CA GLU A 770 31.01 -57.48 -14.57
C GLU A 770 30.26 -58.64 -15.22
N PRO A 771 30.80 -59.23 -16.32
CA PRO A 771 30.19 -60.41 -16.93
C PRO A 771 30.16 -61.57 -15.92
N TYR A 772 28.96 -62.07 -15.69
CA TYR A 772 28.74 -63.17 -14.76
C TYR A 772 28.84 -64.54 -15.45
N VAL A 773 29.56 -65.44 -14.88
CA VAL A 773 29.76 -66.79 -15.39
C VAL A 773 28.78 -67.82 -14.81
N GLY A 774 28.00 -67.47 -13.86
CA GLY A 774 26.99 -68.25 -13.16
C GLY A 774 27.64 -69.00 -11.93
N SER A 775 26.79 -69.30 -10.96
CA SER A 775 27.24 -70.13 -9.83
C SER A 775 27.53 -71.57 -10.28
N SER A 776 28.68 -72.05 -9.90
CA SER A 776 29.03 -73.44 -10.10
C SER A 776 28.35 -74.36 -9.05
N PHE A 777 27.63 -73.75 -8.13
CA PHE A 777 26.95 -74.50 -7.05
C PHE A 777 25.62 -73.80 -6.76
N GLN A 778 24.65 -74.48 -6.25
CA GLN A 778 23.38 -73.97 -5.80
C GLN A 778 23.53 -73.51 -4.34
N ARG A 779 23.13 -72.25 -4.04
CA ARG A 779 23.12 -71.75 -2.66
C ARG A 779 22.37 -72.68 -1.74
N GLY A 780 23.01 -73.11 -0.63
CA GLY A 780 22.43 -74.01 0.31
C GLY A 780 22.60 -75.55 -0.05
N ASP A 781 23.07 -75.90 -1.27
CA ASP A 781 23.43 -77.26 -1.65
C ASP A 781 24.85 -77.54 -1.15
N VAL A 782 24.97 -77.82 0.16
CA VAL A 782 26.24 -77.90 0.84
C VAL A 782 26.95 -79.26 0.54
N ASN A 783 26.17 -80.27 0.28
CA ASN A 783 26.69 -81.60 -0.03
C ASN A 783 26.95 -81.78 -1.54
N GLY A 784 26.53 -80.89 -2.39
CA GLY A 784 26.74 -80.86 -3.83
C GLY A 784 25.92 -81.93 -4.62
N ASP A 785 24.77 -82.32 -4.11
CA ASP A 785 23.94 -83.35 -4.74
C ASP A 785 22.92 -82.77 -5.73
N GLY A 786 22.89 -81.49 -5.89
CA GLY A 786 22.00 -80.76 -6.81
C GLY A 786 20.63 -80.42 -6.22
N SER A 787 20.40 -80.61 -4.94
CA SER A 787 19.10 -80.36 -4.29
C SER A 787 19.30 -79.74 -2.93
N VAL A 788 18.63 -78.58 -2.66
CA VAL A 788 18.70 -78.03 -1.27
C VAL A 788 17.65 -78.70 -0.40
N ASN A 789 18.05 -79.39 0.60
CA ASN A 789 17.22 -80.22 1.47
C ASN A 789 17.84 -80.42 2.87
N ILE A 790 17.20 -81.21 3.74
CA ILE A 790 17.65 -81.42 5.13
C ILE A 790 19.04 -82.03 5.22
N SER A 791 19.53 -82.80 4.20
CA SER A 791 20.85 -83.33 4.18
C SER A 791 21.95 -82.28 4.10
N ASP A 792 21.62 -81.10 3.50
CA ASP A 792 22.52 -79.93 3.42
C ASP A 792 22.69 -79.25 4.78
N VAL A 793 21.61 -79.15 5.52
CA VAL A 793 21.68 -78.67 6.90
C VAL A 793 22.61 -79.57 7.73
N THR A 794 22.50 -80.84 7.56
CA THR A 794 23.37 -81.81 8.26
C THR A 794 24.84 -81.66 7.81
N ALA A 795 25.08 -81.56 6.51
CA ALA A 795 26.40 -81.31 5.92
C ALA A 795 27.00 -79.96 6.39
N LEU A 796 26.22 -78.93 6.51
CA LEU A 796 26.68 -77.64 7.01
C LEU A 796 27.02 -77.66 8.49
N ILE A 797 26.22 -78.34 9.29
CA ILE A 797 26.52 -78.57 10.70
C ILE A 797 27.82 -79.42 10.87
N ASP A 798 27.98 -80.45 10.08
CA ASP A 798 29.21 -81.31 10.14
C ASP A 798 30.44 -80.52 9.72
N LEU A 799 30.36 -79.65 8.73
CA LEU A 799 31.39 -78.69 8.30
C LEU A 799 31.79 -77.73 9.43
N LEU A 800 30.80 -77.15 10.09
CA LEU A 800 31.04 -76.22 11.22
C LEU A 800 31.66 -76.92 12.44
N LEU A 801 31.26 -78.12 12.71
CA LEU A 801 31.82 -78.98 13.81
C LEU A 801 33.23 -79.48 13.53
N GLY A 802 33.58 -79.59 12.25
CA GLY A 802 34.90 -80.06 11.81
C GLY A 802 36.06 -79.08 12.02
N GLY A 803 35.80 -77.82 12.35
CA GLY A 803 36.76 -76.80 12.81
C GLY A 803 37.81 -76.34 11.80
N GLY A 804 37.62 -76.62 10.51
CA GLY A 804 38.43 -76.11 9.39
C GLY A 804 37.98 -74.89 8.70
N THR A 805 38.84 -74.23 7.88
CA THR A 805 38.42 -73.15 6.97
C THR A 805 37.45 -73.70 5.95
N ILE A 806 36.25 -73.26 5.96
CA ILE A 806 35.16 -73.69 5.06
C ILE A 806 35.31 -72.96 3.72
N SER A 807 35.71 -73.65 2.68
CA SER A 807 35.85 -73.09 1.33
C SER A 807 34.70 -73.49 0.39
N ASN A 808 33.61 -73.99 0.93
CA ASN A 808 32.39 -74.30 0.15
C ASN A 808 31.47 -73.12 0.07
N PRO A 809 31.38 -72.45 -1.06
CA PRO A 809 30.52 -71.26 -1.20
C PRO A 809 29.02 -71.54 -1.04
N ALA A 810 28.57 -72.79 -1.26
CA ALA A 810 27.18 -73.21 -1.05
C ALA A 810 26.77 -73.20 0.42
N ALA A 811 27.77 -73.28 1.32
CA ALA A 811 27.59 -73.30 2.76
C ALA A 811 27.37 -71.98 3.40
N ASP A 812 27.68 -70.85 2.70
CA ASP A 812 27.30 -69.42 3.08
C ASP A 812 25.89 -69.18 2.66
N ALA A 813 24.98 -69.70 3.44
CA ALA A 813 23.54 -69.67 3.12
C ALA A 813 22.88 -68.24 3.31
N ASN A 814 23.52 -67.42 4.12
CA ASN A 814 23.05 -66.03 4.33
C ASN A 814 23.79 -65.01 3.46
N GLN A 815 24.83 -65.44 2.70
CA GLN A 815 25.70 -64.65 1.85
C GLN A 815 26.32 -63.42 2.56
N ASP A 816 26.78 -63.67 3.82
CA ASP A 816 27.49 -62.61 4.57
C ASP A 816 29.04 -62.81 4.50
N GLY A 817 29.50 -63.69 3.66
CA GLY A 817 30.92 -64.00 3.45
C GLY A 817 31.55 -64.89 4.56
N ASN A 818 30.80 -65.35 5.53
CA ASN A 818 31.27 -66.19 6.64
C ASN A 818 30.37 -67.39 6.82
N VAL A 819 30.95 -68.60 6.76
CA VAL A 819 30.16 -69.79 7.04
C VAL A 819 30.14 -70.08 8.54
N ASN A 820 28.93 -69.87 9.16
CA ASN A 820 28.75 -70.04 10.61
C ASN A 820 27.31 -70.51 10.96
N ILE A 821 26.94 -70.48 12.23
CA ILE A 821 25.63 -70.99 12.67
C ILE A 821 24.46 -70.21 12.11
N SER A 822 24.62 -68.92 11.68
CA SER A 822 23.56 -68.16 11.08
C SER A 822 23.16 -68.74 9.72
N ASP A 823 24.10 -69.38 8.98
CA ASP A 823 23.80 -70.02 7.69
C ASP A 823 22.91 -71.23 7.88
N VAL A 824 23.19 -72.04 8.95
CA VAL A 824 22.32 -73.17 9.31
C VAL A 824 20.88 -72.69 9.56
N THR A 825 20.73 -71.54 10.26
CA THR A 825 19.41 -70.98 10.55
C THR A 825 18.72 -70.56 9.25
N VAL A 826 19.41 -69.80 8.39
CA VAL A 826 18.87 -69.30 7.10
C VAL A 826 18.54 -70.46 6.15
N LEU A 827 19.33 -71.52 6.14
CA LEU A 827 19.08 -72.72 5.36
C LEU A 827 17.86 -73.52 5.86
N ILE A 828 17.64 -73.55 7.17
CA ILE A 828 16.46 -74.16 7.77
C ILE A 828 15.19 -73.28 7.40
N ASP A 829 15.28 -71.97 7.53
CA ASP A 829 14.22 -71.12 7.19
C ASP A 829 13.81 -71.22 5.72
N TYR A 830 14.79 -71.36 4.84
CA TYR A 830 14.55 -71.65 3.41
C TYR A 830 13.78 -72.94 3.20
N LEU A 831 14.19 -73.96 3.87
CA LEU A 831 13.55 -75.29 3.74
C LEU A 831 12.11 -75.31 4.31
N LEU A 832 11.84 -74.50 5.29
CA LEU A 832 10.49 -74.36 5.91
C LEU A 832 9.57 -73.45 5.09
N ALA A 833 10.06 -72.33 4.48
CA ALA A 833 9.30 -71.34 3.81
C ALA A 833 9.29 -71.47 2.27
N GLY A 834 10.21 -72.29 1.70
CA GLY A 834 10.39 -72.50 0.23
C GLY A 834 11.02 -71.27 -0.51
N ASN A 835 11.45 -70.26 0.23
CA ASN A 835 12.14 -69.10 -0.27
C ASN A 835 13.15 -68.58 0.77
N TRP A 836 14.22 -67.95 0.28
CA TRP A 836 15.24 -67.39 1.16
C TRP A 836 14.66 -66.28 1.99
N PRO A 837 14.87 -66.20 3.32
CA PRO A 837 14.31 -65.14 4.16
C PRO A 837 14.76 -63.75 3.65
N SER A 838 13.80 -62.93 3.36
CA SER A 838 14.04 -61.51 3.03
C SER A 838 14.35 -60.75 4.32
N LYS A 839 15.48 -60.06 4.42
CA LYS A 839 15.61 -58.95 5.37
C LYS A 839 14.66 -57.87 4.97
N VAL A 840 13.78 -57.43 5.89
CA VAL A 840 12.87 -56.32 5.70
C VAL A 840 13.70 -55.09 5.35
N MET A 841 13.62 -54.62 4.10
CA MET A 841 14.17 -53.32 3.77
C MET A 841 13.54 -52.28 4.70
N ARG A 842 14.35 -51.54 5.44
CA ARG A 842 13.87 -50.35 6.13
C ARG A 842 13.36 -49.40 5.06
N THR A 843 12.09 -49.12 5.05
CA THR A 843 11.52 -48.03 4.27
C THR A 843 12.30 -46.77 4.64
N SER A 844 13.20 -46.33 3.79
CA SER A 844 13.83 -45.01 3.92
C SER A 844 12.81 -43.95 3.56
N THR A 845 12.22 -43.35 4.59
CA THR A 845 11.58 -42.03 4.44
C THR A 845 12.71 -41.04 4.23
N GLY A 846 12.91 -40.59 2.99
CA GLY A 846 13.86 -39.52 2.66
C GLY A 846 14.88 -39.93 1.60
N VAL A 847 14.72 -39.32 0.49
CA VAL A 847 15.66 -39.04 -0.59
C VAL A 847 17.10 -39.49 -0.29
N ASN A 848 17.45 -40.61 -0.79
CA ASN A 848 18.70 -41.19 -1.22
C ASN A 848 18.57 -42.69 -0.98
N ALA A 849 18.27 -43.46 -2.02
CA ALA A 849 18.52 -44.88 -2.01
C ALA A 849 19.99 -45.09 -1.68
N VAL A 850 20.23 -45.61 -0.50
CA VAL A 850 21.58 -45.90 -0.04
C VAL A 850 22.21 -46.92 -1.00
N GLY A 851 23.25 -46.50 -1.71
CA GLY A 851 24.39 -47.32 -2.09
C GLY A 851 24.14 -48.59 -2.87
N GLY A 852 22.98 -48.80 -3.49
CA GLY A 852 22.89 -49.72 -4.60
C GLY A 852 23.68 -49.17 -5.79
N PRO A 853 24.23 -50.02 -6.68
CA PRO A 853 24.92 -49.52 -7.83
C PRO A 853 24.03 -48.45 -8.47
N HIS A 854 24.53 -47.23 -8.52
CA HIS A 854 23.93 -46.28 -9.41
C HIS A 854 23.96 -46.96 -10.79
N PHE A 855 22.82 -47.47 -11.23
CA PHE A 855 22.62 -47.54 -12.64
C PHE A 855 23.05 -46.14 -13.10
N VAL A 856 24.13 -46.07 -13.88
CA VAL A 856 24.39 -44.88 -14.67
C VAL A 856 23.11 -44.74 -15.42
N ASP A 857 22.27 -43.90 -14.83
CA ASP A 857 20.94 -43.68 -15.35
C ASP A 857 21.09 -43.35 -16.84
N SER A 858 20.77 -44.32 -17.65
CA SER A 858 20.02 -43.98 -18.82
C SER A 858 18.61 -43.48 -18.36
N GLU A 859 18.59 -42.73 -17.22
CA GLU A 859 17.44 -41.92 -16.80
C GLU A 859 17.03 -40.91 -17.86
N ASN A 860 17.87 -40.72 -18.84
CA ASN A 860 17.63 -40.03 -20.07
C ASN A 860 17.04 -40.92 -21.17
N ILE A 861 16.17 -41.88 -20.87
CA ILE A 861 15.03 -41.99 -21.74
C ILE A 861 14.19 -40.74 -21.36
N VAL A 862 14.55 -39.62 -21.96
CA VAL A 862 13.66 -38.47 -22.12
C VAL A 862 12.50 -39.05 -22.90
N LEU A 863 11.43 -39.44 -22.19
CA LEU A 863 10.16 -39.59 -22.85
C LEU A 863 9.97 -38.24 -23.51
N GLU A 864 10.04 -38.15 -24.84
CA GLU A 864 9.78 -36.92 -25.54
C GLU A 864 8.42 -36.43 -25.02
N LYS A 865 8.36 -35.20 -24.48
CA LYS A 865 7.09 -34.60 -24.01
C LYS A 865 6.09 -34.82 -25.14
N PRO A 866 4.93 -35.39 -24.86
CA PRO A 866 3.98 -35.71 -25.88
C PRO A 866 3.61 -34.45 -26.64
N GLN A 867 4.07 -34.31 -27.88
CA GLN A 867 3.72 -33.18 -28.71
C GLN A 867 2.24 -33.31 -29.12
N ARG A 868 1.46 -32.27 -28.75
CA ARG A 868 0.08 -32.15 -29.19
C ARG A 868 0.05 -32.31 -30.73
N LYS A 869 -0.51 -33.38 -31.25
CA LYS A 869 -0.81 -33.47 -32.68
C LYS A 869 -1.91 -32.44 -32.95
N ARG A 870 -1.56 -31.36 -33.69
CA ARG A 870 -2.57 -30.44 -34.22
C ARG A 870 -3.50 -31.27 -35.14
N HIS A 871 -4.74 -31.45 -34.71
CA HIS A 871 -5.82 -31.99 -35.53
C HIS A 871 -6.52 -30.86 -36.25
#